data_8f1b0d6a1e83ab9a7be8c3be6841c484
#
_entry.id   8f1b0d6a1e83ab9a7be8c3be6841c484
#
_cell.length_a   1.000
_cell.length_b   1.000
_cell.length_c   1.000
_cell.angle_alpha   90.00
_cell.angle_beta   90.00
_cell.angle_gamma   90.00
#
_symmetry.space_group_name_H-M   'P 1'
#
loop_
_entity.id
_entity.type
_entity.pdbx_description
1 polymer ?
#
loop_
_entity_poly.entity_id
_entity_poly.type
_entity_poly.pdbx_seq_one_letter_code
_entity_poly.pdbx_strand_id
1 'polypeptide(L)'
;MSFSLRGQVGPVSLAACIVLHSGSVNSAALPALTIDASLLTAAADAISSSNGAQSDNDARTRIVADNISGTSDTETRAEGHVELRKLDTRLVADRVIHTQADDQVEATGNVLLTRRNEEISGPHVRLKLADNIGFFEAPAYKIRSTHKPQSQSANSGSRDQNPIAHGTAARMEFLGAGKYQLTDGTYSTCKPAANGDTDWFAKAGSISFDQNDDSGTGRNATVYFKGVPIFYTPWLSFSLSNQRQSGLLTPTFGSTSKSGIEFTQPLYWNIAPDMDATFSPRLMVKRGVQMNTEFRYLDPKYTGQVRYEYLPTDKVTDTTRHAFAVSHAHQFGGGFSGSLNLNGVSDDTYFTDLSSRLAVTSQTNLLRQGTLSYGSSWWSATLMAQTFQTLQDPLLLPIGKPYKLLPKLNVTAARADMPFGAVFSVQGEGAAFRHETLLEGNRYTLYPQVALPLQFSGLAITPKIGFNTTKYRFDSPPIGTPDQISRSVPITSVDSTMVFERDVEWTKQTLIQTLEPRVYYLYVPNRDQSKIPVFDTGIADLNFSQMFSENRYAGGDRIGDANQLTYMLSSRLINPVDGSEIVRGSFGQRIYFTTQKVGIPGETLRTDRQTDFLAEISGQVLPQTTATAAWQYNPHLSKTERFNIGARFQPELGKLLNASYRFTHAAVGAVQPGVSQMDFSGQWPLMGKWQGVGRYNYSFREKRVVETLAGLEYGADCWAARIVLQRLATQTRESTTALFLQLELNGFSRIGSNPLETLKRSIPGYGIINQPSADPAFAAN
;
A
#
# COMPACT_ATOMS: atom_id res chain seq x y z
N MET A 1 5.89 45.02 18.84
CA MET A 1 5.88 43.98 17.80
C MET A 1 4.80 44.32 16.81
N SER A 2 5.18 44.84 15.65
CA SER A 2 4.23 45.27 14.61
C SER A 2 3.92 44.10 13.70
N PHE A 3 2.65 43.68 13.68
CA PHE A 3 2.15 42.76 12.65
C PHE A 3 1.75 43.57 11.39
N SER A 4 2.30 43.27 10.26
CA SER A 4 1.89 43.87 8.98
C SER A 4 0.96 42.93 8.24
N LEU A 5 -0.19 43.43 7.80
CA LEU A 5 -1.10 42.75 6.88
C LEU A 5 -0.51 42.89 5.45
N ARG A 6 0.06 41.85 4.90
CA ARG A 6 0.34 41.77 3.46
C ARG A 6 -0.79 41.01 2.76
N GLY A 7 -1.63 41.74 2.05
CA GLY A 7 -2.61 41.16 1.17
C GLY A 7 -1.96 40.73 -0.15
N GLN A 8 -1.79 39.45 -0.37
CA GLN A 8 -1.67 38.89 -1.71
C GLN A 8 -2.87 37.99 -1.98
N VAL A 9 -3.65 38.41 -2.97
CA VAL A 9 -4.82 37.70 -3.45
C VAL A 9 -4.36 36.62 -4.40
N GLY A 10 -4.19 35.40 -3.89
CA GLY A 10 -4.20 34.19 -4.71
C GLY A 10 -5.57 33.51 -4.51
N PRO A 11 -6.21 32.95 -5.55
CA PRO A 11 -7.48 32.26 -5.39
C PRO A 11 -7.24 30.95 -4.61
N VAL A 12 -7.43 30.99 -3.32
CA VAL A 12 -7.58 29.78 -2.52
C VAL A 12 -9.02 29.32 -2.70
N SER A 13 -9.19 28.34 -3.59
CA SER A 13 -10.44 27.60 -3.67
C SER A 13 -10.73 26.98 -2.33
N LEU A 14 -11.73 27.49 -1.64
CA LEU A 14 -12.28 26.88 -0.45
C LEU A 14 -13.03 25.60 -0.89
N ALA A 15 -12.30 24.50 -1.03
CA ALA A 15 -12.92 23.19 -1.09
C ALA A 15 -13.47 22.90 0.30
N ALA A 16 -14.79 22.93 0.45
CA ALA A 16 -15.46 22.38 1.61
C ALA A 16 -15.02 20.92 1.75
N CYS A 17 -14.24 20.61 2.78
CA CYS A 17 -13.90 19.23 3.13
C CYS A 17 -15.17 18.51 3.58
N ILE A 18 -15.93 17.98 2.62
CA ILE A 18 -16.77 16.83 2.85
C ILE A 18 -15.81 15.64 2.77
N VAL A 19 -15.54 15.01 3.92
CA VAL A 19 -14.77 13.77 3.97
C VAL A 19 -15.61 12.68 3.31
N LEU A 20 -15.44 12.54 2.01
CA LEU A 20 -15.81 11.35 1.27
C LEU A 20 -14.50 10.62 0.92
N HIS A 21 -14.21 9.55 1.63
CA HIS A 21 -13.21 8.57 1.18
C HIS A 21 -13.74 7.90 -0.08
N SER A 22 -13.37 8.43 -1.23
CA SER A 22 -13.32 7.67 -2.47
C SER A 22 -12.29 8.34 -3.37
N GLY A 23 -11.16 7.65 -3.58
CA GLY A 23 -10.15 8.06 -4.52
C GLY A 23 -10.72 8.03 -5.94
N SER A 24 -10.70 9.16 -6.60
CA SER A 24 -10.70 9.22 -8.06
C SER A 24 -9.82 10.39 -8.47
N VAL A 25 -8.76 10.06 -9.18
CA VAL A 25 -7.87 11.01 -9.83
C VAL A 25 -8.64 11.60 -11.03
N ASN A 26 -9.02 12.88 -10.94
CA ASN A 26 -9.47 13.62 -12.09
C ASN A 26 -8.26 14.27 -12.77
N SER A 27 -7.98 13.82 -13.99
CA SER A 27 -7.08 14.50 -14.92
C SER A 27 -7.67 15.85 -15.31
N ALA A 28 -7.09 16.93 -14.83
CA ALA A 28 -7.36 18.27 -15.32
C ALA A 28 -6.77 18.41 -16.74
N ALA A 29 -7.61 18.71 -17.71
CA ALA A 29 -7.19 19.06 -19.05
C ALA A 29 -6.40 20.38 -19.02
N LEU A 30 -5.16 20.35 -19.45
CA LEU A 30 -4.35 21.54 -19.75
C LEU A 30 -4.91 22.23 -21.00
N PRO A 31 -4.85 23.58 -21.08
CA PRO A 31 -5.28 24.31 -22.28
C PRO A 31 -4.41 23.91 -23.47
N ALA A 32 -5.04 23.67 -24.59
CA ALA A 32 -4.40 23.31 -25.83
C ALA A 32 -3.43 24.42 -26.27
N LEU A 33 -2.13 24.14 -26.26
CA LEU A 33 -1.12 24.90 -27.00
C LEU A 33 -1.30 24.53 -28.46
N THR A 34 -1.74 25.50 -29.26
CA THR A 34 -1.72 25.40 -30.73
C THR A 34 -0.27 25.45 -31.20
N ILE A 35 0.27 24.29 -31.51
CA ILE A 35 1.57 24.17 -32.19
C ILE A 35 1.31 24.29 -33.68
N ASP A 36 2.03 25.23 -34.35
CA ASP A 36 1.96 25.50 -35.77
C ASP A 36 2.28 24.21 -36.57
N ALA A 37 1.37 23.80 -37.43
CA ALA A 37 1.47 22.55 -38.20
C ALA A 37 2.67 22.49 -39.15
N SER A 38 3.32 23.62 -39.41
CA SER A 38 4.51 23.70 -40.24
C SER A 38 5.79 23.17 -39.61
N LEU A 39 5.84 23.09 -38.26
CA LEU A 39 6.98 22.52 -37.52
C LEU A 39 6.89 20.99 -37.38
N LEU A 40 5.70 20.42 -37.49
CA LEU A 40 5.50 18.97 -37.43
C LEU A 40 5.85 18.25 -38.74
N THR A 41 5.70 18.91 -39.89
CA THR A 41 6.09 18.36 -41.20
C THR A 41 7.62 18.32 -41.37
N ALA A 42 8.35 19.33 -40.89
CA ALA A 42 9.81 19.32 -40.93
C ALA A 42 10.47 18.28 -40.01
N ALA A 43 9.82 17.92 -38.89
CA ALA A 43 10.28 16.84 -37.98
C ALA A 43 9.92 15.45 -38.51
N ALA A 44 8.81 15.29 -39.24
CA ALA A 44 8.41 14.02 -39.83
C ALA A 44 9.31 13.62 -41.02
N ASP A 45 9.75 14.59 -41.83
CA ASP A 45 10.66 14.34 -42.95
C ASP A 45 12.11 14.06 -42.49
N ALA A 46 12.52 14.53 -41.31
CA ALA A 46 13.82 14.21 -40.74
C ALA A 46 13.86 12.82 -40.04
N ILE A 47 12.71 12.28 -39.63
CA ILE A 47 12.59 10.95 -39.02
C ILE A 47 12.36 9.86 -40.07
N SER A 48 11.76 10.20 -41.23
CA SER A 48 11.53 9.23 -42.30
C SER A 48 12.78 8.91 -43.14
N SER A 49 13.87 9.66 -42.98
CA SER A 49 15.13 9.43 -43.71
C SER A 49 16.14 8.52 -42.95
N SER A 50 15.83 8.04 -41.73
CA SER A 50 16.76 7.21 -40.93
C SER A 50 16.28 5.80 -40.58
N ASN A 51 15.09 5.37 -40.99
CA ASN A 51 14.58 4.00 -40.77
C ASN A 51 14.32 3.25 -42.07
N GLY A 52 15.34 3.15 -42.94
CA GLY A 52 15.46 1.98 -43.80
C GLY A 52 15.92 0.81 -42.93
N ALA A 53 15.01 -0.06 -42.54
CA ALA A 53 15.37 -1.38 -42.05
C ALA A 53 16.07 -2.11 -43.21
N GLN A 54 17.40 -1.98 -43.28
CA GLN A 54 18.21 -2.89 -44.13
C GLN A 54 17.93 -4.29 -43.59
N SER A 55 17.47 -5.19 -44.47
CA SER A 55 17.34 -6.61 -44.15
C SER A 55 18.71 -7.11 -43.67
N ASP A 56 18.75 -7.92 -42.59
CA ASP A 56 19.98 -8.46 -42.00
C ASP A 56 20.89 -9.19 -43.04
N ASN A 57 20.36 -9.55 -44.20
CA ASN A 57 21.09 -10.20 -45.28
C ASN A 57 22.02 -9.27 -46.10
N ASP A 58 21.86 -7.95 -46.01
CA ASP A 58 22.64 -7.00 -46.85
C ASP A 58 23.83 -6.35 -46.11
N ALA A 59 24.03 -6.66 -44.84
CA ALA A 59 25.17 -6.10 -44.11
C ALA A 59 26.48 -6.83 -44.47
N ARG A 60 27.45 -6.07 -44.98
CA ARG A 60 28.79 -6.61 -45.33
C ARG A 60 29.50 -7.14 -44.10
N THR A 61 29.99 -8.41 -44.20
CA THR A 61 30.88 -8.99 -43.17
C THR A 61 32.29 -8.43 -43.38
N ARG A 62 32.89 -7.87 -42.31
CA ARG A 62 34.27 -7.38 -42.28
C ARG A 62 35.10 -8.33 -41.45
N ILE A 63 36.21 -8.85 -42.00
CA ILE A 63 37.17 -9.74 -41.33
C ILE A 63 38.54 -9.04 -41.34
N VAL A 64 39.20 -9.01 -40.18
CA VAL A 64 40.58 -8.54 -39.99
C VAL A 64 41.35 -9.63 -39.27
N ALA A 65 42.55 -10.00 -39.76
CA ALA A 65 43.38 -11.05 -39.17
C ALA A 65 44.83 -10.84 -39.60
N ASP A 66 45.75 -11.54 -38.95
CA ASP A 66 47.18 -11.51 -39.30
C ASP A 66 47.39 -12.22 -40.65
N ASN A 67 46.61 -13.29 -40.91
CA ASN A 67 46.66 -14.04 -42.17
C ASN A 67 45.26 -14.36 -42.68
N ILE A 68 44.97 -14.04 -43.95
CA ILE A 68 43.69 -14.36 -44.56
C ILE A 68 43.94 -15.13 -45.87
N SER A 69 43.34 -16.29 -46.00
CA SER A 69 43.40 -17.14 -47.17
C SER A 69 41.98 -17.64 -47.55
N GLY A 70 41.75 -18.00 -48.78
CA GLY A 70 40.46 -18.53 -49.21
C GLY A 70 40.19 -18.33 -50.67
N THR A 71 39.06 -18.86 -51.14
CA THR A 71 38.57 -18.73 -52.51
C THR A 71 37.45 -17.68 -52.48
N SER A 72 37.58 -16.63 -53.27
CA SER A 72 36.54 -15.60 -53.47
C SER A 72 35.18 -16.29 -53.71
N ASP A 73 34.17 -15.89 -52.98
CA ASP A 73 32.78 -16.37 -53.08
C ASP A 73 32.42 -17.74 -52.47
N THR A 74 33.36 -18.48 -51.86
CA THR A 74 33.05 -19.77 -51.23
C THR A 74 33.43 -19.85 -49.76
N GLU A 75 34.70 -19.67 -49.43
CA GLU A 75 35.23 -19.85 -48.07
C GLU A 75 36.37 -18.86 -47.81
N THR A 76 36.30 -18.17 -46.68
CA THR A 76 37.39 -17.31 -46.15
C THR A 76 37.93 -17.92 -44.86
N ARG A 77 39.21 -18.15 -44.80
CA ARG A 77 39.96 -18.62 -43.61
C ARG A 77 40.83 -17.48 -43.10
N ALA A 78 40.67 -17.15 -41.85
CA ALA A 78 41.44 -16.12 -41.17
C ALA A 78 42.15 -16.73 -39.94
N GLU A 79 43.41 -16.41 -39.72
CA GLU A 79 44.23 -16.94 -38.64
C GLU A 79 45.06 -15.81 -38.03
N GLY A 80 45.23 -15.85 -36.69
CA GLY A 80 45.92 -14.87 -35.89
C GLY A 80 45.10 -13.59 -35.64
N HIS A 81 44.80 -13.33 -34.38
CA HIS A 81 44.04 -12.13 -33.88
C HIS A 81 42.83 -11.79 -34.74
N VAL A 82 42.03 -12.79 -35.09
CA VAL A 82 40.89 -12.59 -36.00
C VAL A 82 39.81 -11.79 -35.36
N GLU A 83 39.35 -10.75 -36.04
CA GLU A 83 38.17 -9.98 -35.68
C GLU A 83 37.18 -9.97 -36.86
N LEU A 84 35.98 -10.53 -36.65
CA LEU A 84 34.87 -10.49 -37.57
C LEU A 84 33.79 -9.58 -37.04
N ARG A 85 33.30 -8.66 -37.89
CA ARG A 85 32.18 -7.76 -37.59
C ARG A 85 31.10 -7.86 -38.64
N LYS A 86 29.85 -8.04 -38.19
CA LYS A 86 28.63 -7.94 -39.00
C LYS A 86 27.53 -7.30 -38.16
N LEU A 87 26.99 -6.16 -38.61
CA LEU A 87 26.00 -5.39 -37.86
C LEU A 87 26.49 -5.06 -36.42
N ASP A 88 25.76 -5.49 -35.41
CA ASP A 88 26.07 -5.37 -33.99
C ASP A 88 26.85 -6.56 -33.40
N THR A 89 27.16 -7.56 -34.24
CA THR A 89 27.92 -8.74 -33.82
C THR A 89 29.41 -8.55 -34.07
N ARG A 90 30.20 -8.72 -33.01
CA ARG A 90 31.68 -8.75 -33.04
C ARG A 90 32.12 -10.12 -32.52
N LEU A 91 32.92 -10.83 -33.35
CA LEU A 91 33.52 -12.11 -33.01
C LEU A 91 35.03 -12.00 -33.08
N VAL A 92 35.71 -12.36 -31.99
CA VAL A 92 37.18 -12.42 -31.91
C VAL A 92 37.58 -13.88 -31.66
N ALA A 93 38.61 -14.37 -32.32
CA ALA A 93 39.09 -15.73 -32.15
C ALA A 93 40.53 -15.88 -32.68
N ASP A 94 41.19 -17.00 -32.39
CA ASP A 94 42.50 -17.30 -32.96
C ASP A 94 42.42 -17.73 -34.44
N ARG A 95 41.31 -18.41 -34.79
CA ARG A 95 41.02 -18.87 -36.17
C ARG A 95 39.53 -18.76 -36.46
N VAL A 96 39.18 -18.27 -37.64
CA VAL A 96 37.81 -18.18 -38.16
C VAL A 96 37.73 -18.71 -39.57
N ILE A 97 36.72 -19.55 -39.85
CA ILE A 97 36.34 -19.98 -41.17
C ILE A 97 34.94 -19.40 -41.44
N HIS A 98 34.81 -18.62 -42.49
CA HIS A 98 33.55 -18.06 -42.93
C HIS A 98 33.15 -18.66 -44.30
N THR A 99 32.05 -19.39 -44.31
CA THR A 99 31.45 -19.98 -45.53
C THR A 99 30.35 -19.02 -46.00
N GLN A 100 30.57 -18.39 -47.16
CA GLN A 100 29.69 -17.33 -47.65
C GLN A 100 28.33 -17.84 -48.13
N ALA A 101 28.26 -19.04 -48.68
CA ALA A 101 27.03 -19.63 -49.22
C ALA A 101 25.91 -19.72 -48.15
N ASP A 102 26.28 -20.09 -46.94
CA ASP A 102 25.36 -20.29 -45.82
C ASP A 102 25.49 -19.22 -44.73
N ASP A 103 26.32 -18.19 -44.97
CA ASP A 103 26.74 -17.18 -43.98
C ASP A 103 27.13 -17.81 -42.62
N GLN A 104 27.81 -18.99 -42.70
CA GLN A 104 28.22 -19.75 -41.53
C GLN A 104 29.64 -19.38 -41.10
N VAL A 105 29.80 -19.13 -39.84
CA VAL A 105 31.08 -18.87 -39.18
C VAL A 105 31.40 -19.99 -38.21
N GLU A 106 32.62 -20.55 -38.36
CA GLU A 106 33.21 -21.46 -37.37
C GLU A 106 34.47 -20.79 -36.82
N ALA A 107 34.49 -20.56 -35.49
CA ALA A 107 35.63 -19.96 -34.82
C ALA A 107 36.16 -20.84 -33.71
N THR A 108 37.49 -20.93 -33.65
CA THR A 108 38.22 -21.77 -32.68
C THR A 108 39.35 -20.99 -32.02
N GLY A 109 39.60 -21.32 -30.74
CA GLY A 109 40.63 -20.70 -29.89
C GLY A 109 40.25 -19.31 -29.40
N ASN A 110 40.23 -19.13 -28.09
CA ASN A 110 39.94 -17.86 -27.38
C ASN A 110 38.76 -17.08 -27.98
N VAL A 111 37.67 -17.77 -28.30
CA VAL A 111 36.50 -17.17 -28.95
C VAL A 111 35.80 -16.22 -28.02
N LEU A 112 35.55 -15.00 -28.47
CA LEU A 112 34.74 -13.99 -27.80
C LEU A 112 33.71 -13.43 -28.77
N LEU A 113 32.44 -13.71 -28.50
CA LEU A 113 31.28 -13.19 -29.21
C LEU A 113 30.67 -12.07 -28.38
N THR A 114 30.61 -10.85 -28.94
CA THR A 114 30.01 -9.68 -28.29
C THR A 114 28.87 -9.17 -29.17
N ARG A 115 27.71 -8.98 -28.56
CA ARG A 115 26.54 -8.29 -29.10
C ARG A 115 26.07 -7.26 -28.11
N ARG A 116 25.20 -6.33 -28.48
CA ARG A 116 24.72 -5.16 -27.66
C ARG A 116 24.73 -5.39 -26.13
N ASN A 117 24.12 -6.50 -25.69
CA ASN A 117 23.92 -6.80 -24.27
C ASN A 117 24.50 -8.14 -23.84
N GLU A 118 25.20 -8.82 -24.73
CA GLU A 118 25.69 -10.19 -24.54
C GLU A 118 27.19 -10.28 -24.79
N GLU A 119 27.88 -10.97 -23.90
CA GLU A 119 29.30 -11.35 -24.02
C GLU A 119 29.39 -12.84 -23.74
N ILE A 120 29.82 -13.60 -24.74
CA ILE A 120 29.96 -15.09 -24.67
C ILE A 120 31.38 -15.45 -25.07
N SER A 121 32.06 -16.18 -24.21
CA SER A 121 33.43 -16.62 -24.47
C SER A 121 33.58 -18.14 -24.30
N GLY A 122 34.50 -18.75 -25.03
CA GLY A 122 34.80 -20.19 -24.93
C GLY A 122 35.70 -20.67 -26.04
N PRO A 123 35.92 -22.01 -26.18
CA PRO A 123 36.92 -22.55 -27.10
C PRO A 123 36.46 -22.66 -28.55
N HIS A 124 35.17 -22.83 -28.80
CA HIS A 124 34.65 -23.14 -30.16
C HIS A 124 33.20 -22.65 -30.31
N VAL A 125 32.93 -22.01 -31.44
CA VAL A 125 31.58 -21.60 -31.85
C VAL A 125 31.38 -21.94 -33.34
N ARG A 126 30.20 -22.43 -33.67
CA ARG A 126 29.71 -22.59 -35.04
C ARG A 126 28.35 -21.89 -35.13
N LEU A 127 28.22 -20.89 -35.99
CA LEU A 127 27.04 -20.02 -36.02
C LEU A 127 26.73 -19.59 -37.46
N LYS A 128 25.49 -19.75 -37.89
CA LYS A 128 24.93 -19.05 -39.05
C LYS A 128 24.53 -17.65 -38.63
N LEU A 129 25.22 -16.65 -39.13
CA LEU A 129 25.08 -15.27 -38.68
C LEU A 129 23.70 -14.67 -39.01
N ALA A 130 23.19 -14.97 -40.23
CA ALA A 130 21.90 -14.48 -40.70
C ALA A 130 20.72 -15.05 -39.87
N ASP A 131 20.73 -16.36 -39.66
CA ASP A 131 19.61 -17.05 -38.99
C ASP A 131 19.75 -17.10 -37.46
N ASN A 132 20.93 -16.74 -36.94
CA ASN A 132 21.29 -16.93 -35.54
C ASN A 132 21.07 -18.36 -35.03
N ILE A 133 21.51 -19.34 -35.81
CA ILE A 133 21.40 -20.78 -35.51
C ILE A 133 22.79 -21.39 -35.42
N GLY A 134 23.04 -22.18 -34.39
CA GLY A 134 24.34 -22.80 -34.18
C GLY A 134 24.58 -23.24 -32.76
N PHE A 135 25.83 -23.35 -32.37
CA PHE A 135 26.18 -23.73 -31.01
C PHE A 135 27.51 -23.11 -30.57
N PHE A 136 27.67 -23.02 -29.28
CA PHE A 136 28.88 -22.62 -28.59
C PHE A 136 29.27 -23.72 -27.59
N GLU A 137 30.48 -24.23 -27.65
CA GLU A 137 30.98 -25.26 -26.72
C GLU A 137 31.59 -24.62 -25.48
N ALA A 138 31.30 -25.20 -24.31
CA ALA A 138 31.78 -24.77 -23.01
C ALA A 138 31.76 -23.24 -22.81
N PRO A 139 30.62 -22.53 -23.08
CA PRO A 139 30.58 -21.10 -23.02
C PRO A 139 30.60 -20.59 -21.57
N ALA A 140 31.29 -19.46 -21.34
CA ALA A 140 31.04 -18.55 -20.24
C ALA A 140 30.30 -17.33 -20.80
N TYR A 141 29.18 -16.95 -20.19
CA TYR A 141 28.33 -15.88 -20.71
C TYR A 141 28.02 -14.78 -19.68
N LYS A 142 27.83 -13.56 -20.18
CA LYS A 142 27.33 -12.40 -19.45
C LYS A 142 26.23 -11.74 -20.26
N ILE A 143 25.05 -11.57 -19.64
CA ILE A 143 23.87 -10.99 -20.29
C ILE A 143 23.40 -9.82 -19.44
N ARG A 144 23.22 -8.65 -20.05
CA ARG A 144 22.60 -7.48 -19.41
C ARG A 144 21.13 -7.44 -19.75
N SER A 145 20.29 -7.26 -18.75
CA SER A 145 18.86 -7.02 -18.98
C SER A 145 18.65 -5.72 -19.77
N THR A 146 17.80 -5.78 -20.79
CA THR A 146 17.47 -4.63 -21.67
C THR A 146 16.42 -3.69 -21.10
N HIS A 147 16.02 -3.88 -19.85
CA HIS A 147 14.94 -3.11 -19.25
C HIS A 147 15.30 -1.63 -19.10
N LYS A 148 14.56 -0.74 -19.80
CA LYS A 148 14.58 0.70 -19.54
C LYS A 148 13.87 0.93 -18.21
N PRO A 149 14.49 1.58 -17.20
CA PRO A 149 13.78 1.95 -15.99
C PRO A 149 12.67 2.94 -16.33
N GLN A 150 11.42 2.57 -16.12
CA GLN A 150 10.28 3.46 -16.20
C GLN A 150 10.34 4.46 -15.03
N SER A 151 10.46 5.75 -15.39
CA SER A 151 10.37 6.97 -14.55
C SER A 151 11.05 6.93 -13.17
N GLN A 152 12.19 7.57 -13.11
CA GLN A 152 12.92 7.85 -11.88
C GLN A 152 12.26 8.98 -11.09
N SER A 153 11.90 8.71 -9.86
CA SER A 153 11.89 9.73 -8.80
C SER A 153 13.35 10.01 -8.41
N ALA A 154 13.79 11.25 -8.52
CA ALA A 154 15.19 11.68 -8.50
C ALA A 154 15.92 11.62 -7.15
N ASN A 155 15.46 10.84 -6.16
CA ASN A 155 15.96 10.88 -4.78
C ASN A 155 16.38 9.55 -4.15
N SER A 156 16.71 8.52 -4.94
CA SER A 156 17.35 7.33 -4.39
C SER A 156 18.73 7.13 -4.98
N GLY A 157 19.76 7.16 -4.14
CA GLY A 157 21.13 6.82 -4.50
C GLY A 157 21.17 5.48 -5.23
N SER A 158 21.33 5.52 -6.55
CA SER A 158 21.18 4.38 -7.43
C SER A 158 22.35 3.43 -7.29
N ARG A 159 22.12 2.28 -6.68
CA ARG A 159 22.86 1.06 -7.04
C ARG A 159 22.37 0.61 -8.42
N ASP A 160 23.30 0.14 -9.25
CA ASP A 160 23.07 -0.36 -10.60
C ASP A 160 21.84 -1.29 -10.64
N GLN A 161 20.71 -0.80 -11.19
CA GLN A 161 19.41 -1.47 -11.12
C GLN A 161 19.25 -2.60 -12.13
N ASN A 162 20.23 -2.83 -13.00
CA ASN A 162 20.25 -3.92 -13.97
C ASN A 162 21.35 -4.92 -13.61
N PRO A 163 21.06 -5.98 -12.85
CA PRO A 163 22.04 -7.00 -12.54
C PRO A 163 22.51 -7.68 -13.82
N ILE A 164 23.81 -7.83 -13.97
CA ILE A 164 24.41 -8.62 -15.06
C ILE A 164 24.24 -10.09 -14.67
N ALA A 165 23.43 -10.81 -15.44
CA ALA A 165 23.37 -12.26 -15.33
C ALA A 165 24.61 -12.89 -15.97
N HIS A 166 25.22 -13.85 -15.31
CA HIS A 166 26.36 -14.59 -15.84
C HIS A 166 26.30 -16.06 -15.45
N GLY A 167 27.02 -16.87 -16.19
CA GLY A 167 27.11 -18.30 -15.92
C GLY A 167 28.00 -19.02 -16.93
N THR A 168 28.05 -20.34 -16.83
CA THR A 168 28.72 -21.25 -17.71
C THR A 168 27.77 -22.36 -18.14
N ALA A 169 28.05 -23.04 -19.26
CA ALA A 169 27.32 -24.22 -19.66
C ALA A 169 28.27 -25.24 -20.33
N ALA A 170 27.88 -26.50 -20.43
CA ALA A 170 28.59 -27.46 -21.25
C ALA A 170 28.43 -27.12 -22.73
N ARG A 171 27.24 -26.66 -23.12
CA ARG A 171 26.91 -26.25 -24.50
C ARG A 171 25.79 -25.22 -24.49
N MET A 172 25.90 -24.24 -25.37
CA MET A 172 24.84 -23.29 -25.67
C MET A 172 24.42 -23.46 -27.14
N GLU A 173 23.15 -23.67 -27.38
CA GLU A 173 22.56 -23.72 -28.70
C GLU A 173 21.81 -22.44 -29.00
N PHE A 174 22.05 -21.84 -30.15
CA PHE A 174 21.33 -20.74 -30.73
C PHE A 174 20.21 -21.31 -31.62
N LEU A 175 18.95 -21.00 -31.28
CA LEU A 175 17.78 -21.57 -31.95
C LEU A 175 17.04 -20.52 -32.80
N GLY A 176 17.69 -19.41 -33.07
CA GLY A 176 17.14 -18.25 -33.77
C GLY A 176 17.34 -16.96 -32.98
N ALA A 177 16.86 -15.84 -33.52
CA ALA A 177 17.00 -14.54 -32.86
C ALA A 177 16.35 -14.53 -31.46
N GLY A 178 17.15 -14.30 -30.44
CA GLY A 178 16.68 -14.23 -29.04
C GLY A 178 16.32 -15.57 -28.38
N LYS A 179 16.61 -16.72 -29.02
CA LYS A 179 16.31 -18.05 -28.47
C LYS A 179 17.58 -18.84 -28.20
N TYR A 180 17.76 -19.27 -26.96
CA TYR A 180 18.95 -19.99 -26.51
C TYR A 180 18.56 -21.21 -25.69
N GLN A 181 19.34 -22.28 -25.80
CA GLN A 181 19.25 -23.44 -24.93
C GLN A 181 20.63 -23.78 -24.38
N LEU A 182 20.74 -23.89 -23.07
CA LEU A 182 21.95 -24.28 -22.37
C LEU A 182 21.79 -25.69 -21.82
N THR A 183 22.80 -26.51 -22.01
CA THR A 183 22.92 -27.83 -21.40
C THR A 183 23.91 -27.75 -20.23
N ASP A 184 23.55 -28.29 -19.08
CA ASP A 184 24.30 -28.21 -17.82
C ASP A 184 24.71 -26.77 -17.49
N GLY A 185 23.72 -25.86 -17.57
CA GLY A 185 23.93 -24.43 -17.41
C GLY A 185 23.94 -24.00 -15.96
N THR A 186 24.73 -22.95 -15.67
CA THR A 186 24.71 -22.21 -14.39
C THR A 186 24.20 -20.78 -14.61
N TYR A 187 23.57 -20.19 -13.61
CA TYR A 187 23.08 -18.81 -13.65
C TYR A 187 23.31 -18.13 -12.31
N SER A 188 23.83 -16.91 -12.31
CA SER A 188 23.96 -16.06 -11.13
C SER A 188 23.92 -14.59 -11.50
N THR A 189 23.55 -13.73 -10.54
CA THR A 189 23.71 -12.26 -10.61
C THR A 189 24.78 -11.75 -9.66
N CYS A 190 25.45 -12.64 -8.91
CA CYS A 190 26.57 -12.30 -8.03
C CYS A 190 27.86 -12.14 -8.81
N LYS A 191 28.56 -11.03 -8.62
CA LYS A 191 29.92 -10.92 -9.16
C LYS A 191 30.80 -12.04 -8.60
N PRO A 192 31.51 -12.80 -9.45
CA PRO A 192 32.49 -13.77 -8.98
C PRO A 192 33.55 -13.10 -8.09
N ALA A 193 33.92 -13.76 -7.01
CA ALA A 193 35.07 -13.38 -6.20
C ALA A 193 36.39 -13.59 -6.98
N ALA A 194 37.54 -13.11 -6.44
CA ALA A 194 38.81 -13.25 -7.09
C ALA A 194 39.23 -14.72 -7.34
N ASN A 195 38.70 -15.66 -6.58
CA ASN A 195 38.88 -17.11 -6.76
C ASN A 195 37.89 -17.74 -7.74
N GLY A 196 36.99 -16.96 -8.37
CA GLY A 196 35.96 -17.43 -9.30
C GLY A 196 34.66 -17.90 -8.62
N ASP A 197 34.60 -18.01 -7.30
CA ASP A 197 33.40 -18.45 -6.58
C ASP A 197 32.33 -17.35 -6.56
N THR A 198 31.07 -17.76 -6.63
CA THR A 198 29.92 -16.88 -6.47
C THR A 198 29.17 -17.23 -5.19
N ASP A 199 28.65 -16.21 -4.50
CA ASP A 199 27.90 -16.41 -3.26
C ASP A 199 26.66 -17.28 -3.46
N TRP A 200 25.99 -17.16 -4.61
CA TRP A 200 24.92 -18.06 -5.01
C TRP A 200 24.92 -18.28 -6.52
N PHE A 201 24.46 -19.45 -6.93
CA PHE A 201 24.19 -19.78 -8.33
C PHE A 201 23.10 -20.84 -8.43
N ALA A 202 22.34 -20.81 -9.53
CA ALA A 202 21.45 -21.90 -9.91
C ALA A 202 22.15 -22.76 -10.96
N LYS A 203 22.11 -24.09 -10.82
CA LYS A 203 22.57 -25.05 -11.80
C LYS A 203 21.38 -25.86 -12.30
N ALA A 204 21.22 -25.99 -13.61
CA ALA A 204 20.15 -26.79 -14.18
C ALA A 204 20.67 -27.67 -15.30
N GLY A 205 20.10 -28.86 -15.46
CA GLY A 205 20.45 -29.78 -16.56
C GLY A 205 20.11 -29.21 -17.93
N SER A 206 19.05 -28.41 -18.03
CA SER A 206 18.72 -27.63 -19.23
C SER A 206 18.10 -26.28 -18.84
N ILE A 207 18.56 -25.21 -19.47
CA ILE A 207 17.95 -23.86 -19.35
C ILE A 207 17.63 -23.37 -20.76
N SER A 208 16.37 -23.01 -21.01
CA SER A 208 15.94 -22.39 -22.27
C SER A 208 15.57 -20.95 -22.03
N PHE A 209 16.00 -20.03 -22.87
CA PHE A 209 15.63 -18.62 -22.89
C PHE A 209 14.95 -18.30 -24.20
N ASP A 210 13.80 -17.62 -24.13
CA ASP A 210 13.11 -17.02 -25.26
C ASP A 210 12.88 -15.55 -24.97
N GLN A 211 13.72 -14.69 -25.57
CA GLN A 211 13.60 -13.23 -25.38
C GLN A 211 12.37 -12.66 -26.08
N ASN A 212 11.82 -13.34 -27.10
CA ASN A 212 10.63 -12.88 -27.82
C ASN A 212 9.36 -13.08 -26.98
N ASP A 213 9.30 -14.21 -26.26
CA ASP A 213 8.20 -14.53 -25.33
C ASP A 213 8.52 -14.12 -23.90
N ASP A 214 9.64 -13.41 -23.68
CA ASP A 214 10.12 -12.98 -22.36
C ASP A 214 10.18 -14.10 -21.32
N SER A 215 10.46 -15.30 -21.75
CA SER A 215 10.38 -16.50 -20.93
C SER A 215 11.72 -17.23 -20.78
N GLY A 216 11.92 -17.76 -19.58
CA GLY A 216 12.97 -18.72 -19.28
C GLY A 216 12.39 -19.96 -18.61
N THR A 217 12.88 -21.16 -18.99
CA THR A 217 12.54 -22.41 -18.32
C THR A 217 13.80 -23.17 -17.93
N GLY A 218 13.79 -23.76 -16.75
CA GLY A 218 14.87 -24.63 -16.27
C GLY A 218 14.33 -26.00 -15.88
N ARG A 219 15.08 -27.06 -16.20
CA ARG A 219 14.77 -28.42 -15.76
C ARG A 219 15.87 -28.97 -14.88
N ASN A 220 15.47 -29.71 -13.82
CA ASN A 220 16.37 -30.25 -12.81
C ASN A 220 17.27 -29.15 -12.21
N ALA A 221 16.64 -28.07 -11.74
CA ALA A 221 17.35 -26.90 -11.23
C ALA A 221 17.65 -27.05 -9.75
N THR A 222 18.90 -26.82 -9.36
CA THR A 222 19.37 -26.77 -7.97
C THR A 222 19.97 -25.41 -7.69
N VAL A 223 19.52 -24.74 -6.64
CA VAL A 223 20.08 -23.46 -6.19
C VAL A 223 21.09 -23.74 -5.10
N TYR A 224 22.29 -23.19 -5.29
CA TYR A 224 23.40 -23.28 -4.34
C TYR A 224 23.61 -21.93 -3.66
N PHE A 225 23.83 -21.94 -2.37
CA PHE A 225 24.22 -20.77 -1.56
C PHE A 225 25.46 -21.09 -0.75
N LYS A 226 26.53 -20.32 -0.98
CA LYS A 226 27.85 -20.58 -0.37
C LYS A 226 28.35 -22.03 -0.60
N GLY A 227 28.10 -22.56 -1.79
CA GLY A 227 28.47 -23.93 -2.15
C GLY A 227 27.52 -25.04 -1.63
N VAL A 228 26.53 -24.71 -0.80
CA VAL A 228 25.56 -25.66 -0.25
C VAL A 228 24.29 -25.69 -1.11
N PRO A 229 23.77 -26.85 -1.56
CA PRO A 229 22.48 -26.93 -2.23
C PRO A 229 21.35 -26.61 -1.23
N ILE A 230 20.57 -25.58 -1.51
CA ILE A 230 19.52 -25.10 -0.60
C ILE A 230 18.10 -25.33 -1.14
N PHE A 231 17.95 -25.50 -2.45
CA PHE A 231 16.65 -25.70 -3.07
C PHE A 231 16.81 -26.48 -4.37
N TYR A 232 15.90 -27.43 -4.61
CA TYR A 232 15.79 -28.21 -5.85
C TYR A 232 14.37 -28.12 -6.40
N THR A 233 14.27 -27.99 -7.72
CA THR A 233 13.00 -28.09 -8.43
C THR A 233 13.17 -28.88 -9.74
N PRO A 234 12.28 -29.82 -10.07
CA PRO A 234 12.34 -30.55 -11.33
C PRO A 234 12.03 -29.65 -12.52
N TRP A 235 11.28 -28.56 -12.30
CA TRP A 235 10.91 -27.59 -13.32
C TRP A 235 10.78 -26.20 -12.71
N LEU A 236 11.31 -25.20 -13.42
CA LEU A 236 11.28 -23.81 -13.06
C LEU A 236 10.92 -22.97 -14.28
N SER A 237 10.01 -22.04 -14.16
CA SER A 237 9.71 -21.01 -15.15
C SER A 237 9.97 -19.63 -14.53
N PHE A 238 10.58 -18.73 -15.30
CA PHE A 238 10.88 -17.38 -14.88
C PHE A 238 10.76 -16.39 -16.04
N SER A 239 10.45 -15.15 -15.75
CA SER A 239 10.44 -14.07 -16.74
C SER A 239 11.82 -13.43 -16.83
N LEU A 240 12.22 -13.02 -18.02
CA LEU A 240 13.47 -12.31 -18.27
C LEU A 240 13.34 -10.80 -17.99
N SER A 241 12.11 -10.24 -18.09
CA SER A 241 11.79 -8.81 -17.94
C SER A 241 10.81 -8.51 -16.80
N ASN A 242 10.64 -9.40 -15.83
CA ASN A 242 9.67 -9.31 -14.73
C ASN A 242 8.19 -9.35 -15.18
N GLN A 243 7.87 -9.89 -16.35
CA GLN A 243 6.48 -10.15 -16.72
C GLN A 243 5.91 -11.34 -15.93
N ARG A 244 4.58 -11.37 -15.78
CA ARG A 244 3.91 -12.44 -15.06
C ARG A 244 3.93 -13.75 -15.86
N GLN A 245 4.42 -14.83 -15.26
CA GLN A 245 4.43 -16.16 -15.88
C GLN A 245 3.90 -17.22 -14.93
N SER A 246 3.15 -18.19 -15.48
CA SER A 246 2.68 -19.36 -14.74
C SER A 246 3.85 -20.22 -14.28
N GLY A 247 3.79 -20.68 -13.03
CA GLY A 247 4.83 -21.56 -12.50
C GLY A 247 4.75 -21.76 -10.99
N LEU A 248 5.61 -22.63 -10.49
CA LEU A 248 5.83 -22.77 -9.06
C LEU A 248 6.56 -21.54 -8.55
N LEU A 249 5.94 -20.85 -7.59
CA LEU A 249 6.61 -19.79 -6.86
C LEU A 249 7.50 -20.39 -5.77
N THR A 250 8.40 -19.59 -5.25
CA THR A 250 9.30 -20.04 -4.19
C THR A 250 8.52 -20.49 -2.96
N PRO A 251 8.85 -21.64 -2.37
CA PRO A 251 8.18 -22.10 -1.17
C PRO A 251 8.50 -21.23 0.02
N THR A 252 7.55 -21.15 0.94
CA THR A 252 7.74 -20.47 2.23
C THR A 252 7.79 -21.48 3.36
N PHE A 253 8.68 -21.24 4.33
CA PHE A 253 8.80 -22.03 5.54
C PHE A 253 8.62 -21.12 6.75
N GLY A 254 7.97 -21.60 7.77
CA GLY A 254 7.78 -20.87 9.01
C GLY A 254 7.51 -21.83 10.17
N SER A 255 7.38 -21.24 11.34
CA SER A 255 6.91 -21.97 12.51
C SER A 255 6.11 -21.04 13.39
N THR A 256 4.96 -21.52 13.85
CA THR A 256 4.18 -20.83 14.87
C THR A 256 3.88 -21.78 16.02
N SER A 257 3.67 -21.23 17.21
CA SER A 257 3.31 -22.05 18.38
C SER A 257 1.98 -22.80 18.19
N LYS A 258 1.05 -22.24 17.38
CA LYS A 258 -0.29 -22.80 17.14
C LYS A 258 -0.35 -23.81 15.99
N SER A 259 0.40 -23.59 14.92
CA SER A 259 0.39 -24.46 13.72
C SER A 259 1.57 -25.45 13.67
N GLY A 260 2.61 -25.21 14.47
CA GLY A 260 3.87 -25.95 14.41
C GLY A 260 4.72 -25.49 13.22
N ILE A 261 5.54 -26.38 12.67
CA ILE A 261 6.29 -26.12 11.44
C ILE A 261 5.30 -26.03 10.29
N GLU A 262 5.51 -25.05 9.44
CA GLU A 262 4.67 -24.75 8.27
C GLU A 262 5.50 -24.77 7.00
N PHE A 263 4.94 -25.34 5.95
CA PHE A 263 5.47 -25.31 4.60
C PHE A 263 4.35 -24.93 3.63
N THR A 264 4.59 -23.95 2.78
CA THR A 264 3.63 -23.54 1.75
C THR A 264 4.33 -23.51 0.41
N GLN A 265 3.75 -24.20 -0.59
CA GLN A 265 4.23 -24.21 -1.97
C GLN A 265 3.20 -23.52 -2.89
N PRO A 266 3.36 -22.23 -3.21
CA PRO A 266 2.44 -21.57 -4.11
C PRO A 266 2.66 -22.01 -5.57
N LEU A 267 1.57 -22.19 -6.29
CA LEU A 267 1.50 -22.33 -7.74
C LEU A 267 0.76 -21.10 -8.30
N TYR A 268 1.45 -20.31 -9.08
CA TYR A 268 0.89 -19.17 -9.77
C TYR A 268 0.44 -19.53 -11.18
N TRP A 269 -0.76 -19.14 -11.56
CA TRP A 269 -1.34 -19.33 -12.86
C TRP A 269 -1.69 -17.98 -13.49
N ASN A 270 -0.92 -17.57 -14.48
CA ASN A 270 -1.22 -16.42 -15.35
C ASN A 270 -2.26 -16.87 -16.38
N ILE A 271 -3.54 -16.64 -16.09
CA ILE A 271 -4.66 -17.11 -16.93
C ILE A 271 -4.74 -16.26 -18.20
N ALA A 272 -4.65 -14.92 -18.01
CA ALA A 272 -4.72 -13.92 -19.07
C ALA A 272 -3.95 -12.66 -18.62
N PRO A 273 -3.68 -11.70 -19.51
CA PRO A 273 -3.02 -10.44 -19.14
C PRO A 273 -3.73 -9.68 -18.01
N ASP A 274 -5.04 -9.86 -17.88
CA ASP A 274 -5.93 -9.21 -16.93
C ASP A 274 -6.44 -10.13 -15.82
N MET A 275 -6.04 -11.43 -15.80
CA MET A 275 -6.50 -12.41 -14.82
C MET A 275 -5.39 -13.32 -14.36
N ASP A 276 -5.34 -13.60 -13.07
CA ASP A 276 -4.44 -14.59 -12.49
C ASP A 276 -5.05 -15.35 -11.32
N ALA A 277 -4.45 -16.49 -11.00
CA ALA A 277 -4.78 -17.25 -9.81
C ALA A 277 -3.52 -17.76 -9.11
N THR A 278 -3.58 -17.89 -7.79
CA THR A 278 -2.53 -18.52 -6.99
C THR A 278 -3.13 -19.59 -6.10
N PHE A 279 -2.61 -20.79 -6.19
CA PHE A 279 -2.98 -21.94 -5.34
C PHE A 279 -1.83 -22.20 -4.38
N SER A 280 -2.08 -22.11 -3.08
CA SER A 280 -1.04 -22.18 -2.06
C SER A 280 -1.38 -23.23 -1.01
N PRO A 281 -1.12 -24.52 -1.27
CA PRO A 281 -1.23 -25.55 -0.25
C PRO A 281 -0.25 -25.24 0.90
N ARG A 282 -0.78 -25.15 2.13
CA ARG A 282 -0.06 -24.89 3.37
C ARG A 282 -0.14 -26.11 4.26
N LEU A 283 0.98 -26.77 4.43
CA LEU A 283 1.14 -27.90 5.36
C LEU A 283 1.48 -27.35 6.75
N MET A 284 0.68 -27.67 7.73
CA MET A 284 0.86 -27.33 9.14
C MET A 284 0.98 -28.63 9.95
N VAL A 285 2.12 -28.88 10.58
CA VAL A 285 2.39 -30.17 11.26
C VAL A 285 1.34 -30.46 12.32
N LYS A 286 0.91 -29.45 13.09
CA LYS A 286 -0.07 -29.62 14.16
C LYS A 286 -1.53 -29.65 13.66
N ARG A 287 -1.85 -29.05 12.50
CA ARG A 287 -3.23 -28.82 12.08
C ARG A 287 -3.66 -29.56 10.81
N GLY A 288 -2.72 -29.88 9.90
CA GLY A 288 -3.02 -30.56 8.64
C GLY A 288 -2.70 -29.70 7.42
N VAL A 289 -3.41 -29.94 6.32
CA VAL A 289 -3.18 -29.24 5.03
C VAL A 289 -4.32 -28.29 4.76
N GLN A 290 -3.97 -27.00 4.65
CA GLN A 290 -4.88 -25.92 4.25
C GLN A 290 -4.63 -25.55 2.80
N MET A 291 -5.66 -25.48 1.98
CA MET A 291 -5.61 -24.96 0.60
C MET A 291 -5.99 -23.48 0.62
N ASN A 292 -5.06 -22.61 0.27
CA ASN A 292 -5.30 -21.19 0.09
C ASN A 292 -5.34 -20.88 -1.40
N THR A 293 -6.43 -20.28 -1.86
CA THR A 293 -6.63 -19.90 -3.26
C THR A 293 -6.89 -18.41 -3.35
N GLU A 294 -6.21 -17.75 -4.26
CA GLU A 294 -6.43 -16.35 -4.59
C GLU A 294 -6.66 -16.23 -6.10
N PHE A 295 -7.73 -15.58 -6.48
CA PHE A 295 -8.04 -15.23 -7.87
C PHE A 295 -8.17 -13.72 -7.98
N ARG A 296 -7.50 -13.10 -8.97
CA ARG A 296 -7.51 -11.66 -9.22
C ARG A 296 -7.83 -11.37 -10.68
N TYR A 297 -8.53 -10.27 -10.89
CA TYR A 297 -8.84 -9.76 -12.22
C TYR A 297 -8.82 -8.25 -12.25
N LEU A 298 -8.44 -7.67 -13.38
CA LEU A 298 -8.25 -6.25 -13.59
C LEU A 298 -8.63 -5.87 -15.03
N ASP A 299 -9.64 -5.03 -15.18
CA ASP A 299 -10.08 -4.41 -16.42
C ASP A 299 -10.11 -2.90 -16.24
N PRO A 300 -10.03 -2.06 -17.27
CA PRO A 300 -10.17 -0.61 -17.13
C PRO A 300 -11.44 -0.14 -16.39
N LYS A 301 -12.50 -0.95 -16.40
CA LYS A 301 -13.78 -0.64 -15.76
C LYS A 301 -14.01 -1.36 -14.44
N TYR A 302 -13.35 -2.48 -14.18
CA TYR A 302 -13.55 -3.24 -12.95
C TYR A 302 -12.28 -3.93 -12.49
N THR A 303 -12.18 -4.09 -11.17
CA THR A 303 -11.11 -4.84 -10.52
C THR A 303 -11.68 -5.68 -9.40
N GLY A 304 -11.04 -6.80 -9.11
CA GLY A 304 -11.47 -7.59 -7.98
C GLY A 304 -10.52 -8.72 -7.62
N GLN A 305 -10.80 -9.24 -6.43
CA GLN A 305 -10.03 -10.31 -5.82
C GLN A 305 -10.97 -11.23 -5.05
N VAL A 306 -10.79 -12.54 -5.22
CA VAL A 306 -11.46 -13.58 -4.46
C VAL A 306 -10.41 -14.41 -3.74
N ARG A 307 -10.51 -14.53 -2.44
CA ARG A 307 -9.69 -15.43 -1.61
C ARG A 307 -10.55 -16.49 -0.97
N TYR A 308 -10.08 -17.71 -0.99
CA TYR A 308 -10.73 -18.82 -0.32
C TYR A 308 -9.69 -19.70 0.36
N GLU A 309 -9.88 -19.97 1.63
CA GLU A 309 -9.04 -20.82 2.46
C GLU A 309 -9.85 -22.01 2.92
N TYR A 310 -9.32 -23.22 2.79
CA TYR A 310 -10.02 -24.45 3.13
C TYR A 310 -9.08 -25.43 3.84
N LEU A 311 -9.45 -25.79 5.07
CA LEU A 311 -8.78 -26.79 5.90
C LEU A 311 -9.77 -27.93 6.15
N PRO A 312 -9.69 -29.04 5.41
CA PRO A 312 -10.70 -30.12 5.48
C PRO A 312 -10.81 -30.75 6.87
N THR A 313 -9.68 -30.87 7.56
CA THR A 313 -9.63 -31.39 8.93
C THR A 313 -8.53 -30.66 9.69
N ASP A 314 -8.91 -29.83 10.65
CA ASP A 314 -7.99 -29.24 11.63
C ASP A 314 -7.77 -30.28 12.73
N LYS A 315 -6.57 -30.88 12.80
CA LYS A 315 -6.23 -31.92 13.77
C LYS A 315 -6.33 -31.48 15.25
N VAL A 316 -6.41 -30.17 15.51
CA VAL A 316 -6.54 -29.63 16.87
C VAL A 316 -8.00 -29.53 17.32
N THR A 317 -8.89 -29.12 16.38
CA THR A 317 -10.32 -28.93 16.69
C THR A 317 -11.20 -30.06 16.17
N ASP A 318 -10.66 -30.95 15.34
CA ASP A 318 -11.34 -32.06 14.65
C ASP A 318 -12.54 -31.57 13.80
N THR A 319 -12.39 -30.39 13.20
CA THR A 319 -13.43 -29.76 12.38
C THR A 319 -12.91 -29.32 11.02
N THR A 320 -13.82 -29.19 10.05
CA THR A 320 -13.54 -28.53 8.77
C THR A 320 -13.61 -27.02 8.98
N ARG A 321 -12.59 -26.30 8.53
CA ARG A 321 -12.50 -24.85 8.68
C ARG A 321 -12.30 -24.17 7.32
N HIS A 322 -12.94 -23.03 7.13
CA HIS A 322 -12.80 -22.24 5.90
C HIS A 322 -12.93 -20.75 6.17
N ALA A 323 -12.34 -19.97 5.27
CA ALA A 323 -12.52 -18.53 5.21
C ALA A 323 -12.68 -18.08 3.75
N PHE A 324 -13.43 -17.01 3.54
CA PHE A 324 -13.52 -16.36 2.24
C PHE A 324 -13.45 -14.84 2.38
N ALA A 325 -12.87 -14.21 1.38
CA ALA A 325 -12.89 -12.76 1.20
C ALA A 325 -13.06 -12.44 -0.28
N VAL A 326 -14.05 -11.59 -0.59
CA VAL A 326 -14.34 -11.12 -1.95
C VAL A 326 -14.31 -9.60 -1.93
N SER A 327 -13.48 -9.01 -2.77
CA SER A 327 -13.51 -7.58 -3.05
C SER A 327 -13.69 -7.36 -4.54
N HIS A 328 -14.61 -6.46 -4.91
CA HIS A 328 -14.89 -6.08 -6.29
C HIS A 328 -15.23 -4.60 -6.35
N ALA A 329 -14.69 -3.90 -7.34
CA ALA A 329 -15.04 -2.53 -7.66
C ALA A 329 -15.32 -2.42 -9.16
N HIS A 330 -16.37 -1.67 -9.54
CA HIS A 330 -16.80 -1.53 -10.92
C HIS A 330 -17.19 -0.09 -11.23
N GLN A 331 -16.67 0.45 -12.34
CA GLN A 331 -17.05 1.72 -12.93
C GLN A 331 -17.97 1.44 -14.13
N PHE A 332 -19.28 1.56 -13.94
CA PHE A 332 -20.25 1.25 -15.00
C PHE A 332 -20.30 2.31 -16.09
N GLY A 333 -19.70 3.48 -15.85
CA GLY A 333 -19.81 4.66 -16.71
C GLY A 333 -21.06 5.48 -16.40
N GLY A 334 -21.19 6.65 -17.05
CA GLY A 334 -22.32 7.55 -16.84
C GLY A 334 -22.49 8.07 -15.40
N GLY A 335 -21.41 8.08 -14.62
CA GLY A 335 -21.43 8.47 -13.20
C GLY A 335 -21.74 7.32 -12.22
N PHE A 336 -21.99 6.10 -12.70
CA PHE A 336 -22.29 4.95 -11.85
C PHE A 336 -21.03 4.16 -11.49
N SER A 337 -20.90 3.79 -10.21
CA SER A 337 -19.90 2.87 -9.70
C SER A 337 -20.51 1.92 -8.67
N GLY A 338 -19.90 0.75 -8.51
CA GLY A 338 -20.32 -0.23 -7.52
C GLY A 338 -19.14 -0.87 -6.83
N SER A 339 -19.35 -1.33 -5.59
CA SER A 339 -18.37 -2.14 -4.89
C SER A 339 -19.01 -3.25 -4.09
N LEU A 340 -18.27 -4.35 -3.92
CA LEU A 340 -18.66 -5.50 -3.12
C LEU A 340 -17.48 -5.88 -2.22
N ASN A 341 -17.75 -6.04 -0.92
CA ASN A 341 -16.78 -6.50 0.07
C ASN A 341 -17.46 -7.54 0.96
N LEU A 342 -17.16 -8.82 0.75
CA LEU A 342 -17.73 -9.93 1.48
C LEU A 342 -16.67 -10.72 2.19
N ASN A 343 -16.79 -10.88 3.50
CA ASN A 343 -15.87 -11.64 4.33
C ASN A 343 -16.64 -12.65 5.20
N GLY A 344 -16.05 -13.80 5.42
CA GLY A 344 -16.61 -14.79 6.31
C GLY A 344 -15.64 -15.87 6.70
N VAL A 345 -15.90 -16.46 7.87
CA VAL A 345 -15.13 -17.60 8.41
C VAL A 345 -16.08 -18.66 8.97
N SER A 346 -15.61 -19.88 9.07
CA SER A 346 -16.35 -21.01 9.57
C SER A 346 -16.69 -20.93 11.06
N ASP A 347 -15.80 -20.30 11.85
CA ASP A 347 -15.89 -20.30 13.31
C ASP A 347 -15.23 -19.06 13.93
N ASP A 348 -15.57 -18.76 15.17
CA ASP A 348 -15.16 -17.55 15.87
C ASP A 348 -13.65 -17.49 16.20
N THR A 349 -12.99 -18.63 16.25
CA THR A 349 -11.56 -18.72 16.60
C THR A 349 -10.65 -18.85 15.37
N TYR A 350 -11.22 -18.82 14.16
CA TYR A 350 -10.47 -19.04 12.92
C TYR A 350 -9.20 -18.18 12.83
N PHE A 351 -9.33 -16.88 13.00
CA PHE A 351 -8.20 -15.96 12.88
C PHE A 351 -7.22 -16.05 14.04
N THR A 352 -7.70 -16.26 15.26
CA THR A 352 -6.82 -16.38 16.43
C THR A 352 -5.95 -17.63 16.36
N ASP A 353 -6.43 -18.68 15.69
CA ASP A 353 -5.74 -19.95 15.55
C ASP A 353 -4.83 -20.06 14.33
N LEU A 354 -5.24 -19.49 13.21
CA LEU A 354 -4.59 -19.72 11.91
C LEU A 354 -3.82 -18.50 11.38
N SER A 355 -4.02 -17.31 12.00
CA SER A 355 -3.32 -16.09 11.60
C SER A 355 -2.24 -15.69 12.61
N SER A 356 -1.13 -15.14 12.10
CA SER A 356 -0.07 -14.48 12.87
C SER A 356 -0.15 -12.95 12.81
N ARG A 357 -1.24 -12.38 12.25
CA ARG A 357 -1.40 -10.94 12.05
C ARG A 357 -2.31 -10.32 13.10
N LEU A 358 -1.81 -9.40 13.94
CA LEU A 358 -2.60 -8.72 14.98
C LEU A 358 -3.86 -8.05 14.43
N ALA A 359 -3.76 -7.36 13.32
CA ALA A 359 -4.90 -6.67 12.70
C ALA A 359 -6.04 -7.63 12.32
N VAL A 360 -5.73 -8.90 12.01
CA VAL A 360 -6.69 -9.94 11.65
C VAL A 360 -7.22 -10.64 12.91
N THR A 361 -6.34 -10.97 13.85
CA THR A 361 -6.72 -11.66 15.10
C THR A 361 -7.57 -10.79 16.03
N SER A 362 -7.52 -9.46 15.88
CA SER A 362 -8.32 -8.51 16.67
C SER A 362 -9.64 -8.10 15.99
N GLN A 363 -9.95 -8.60 14.81
CA GLN A 363 -11.24 -8.33 14.17
C GLN A 363 -12.38 -9.06 14.87
N THR A 364 -13.37 -8.27 15.33
CA THR A 364 -14.58 -8.80 15.95
C THR A 364 -15.77 -8.86 14.99
N ASN A 365 -15.83 -7.99 13.98
CA ASN A 365 -16.92 -7.93 13.03
C ASN A 365 -16.38 -8.01 11.60
N LEU A 366 -16.74 -9.05 10.87
CA LEU A 366 -16.39 -9.23 9.47
C LEU A 366 -17.43 -8.58 8.59
N LEU A 367 -17.03 -7.58 7.83
CA LEU A 367 -17.90 -6.79 6.97
C LEU A 367 -18.40 -7.62 5.77
N ARG A 368 -19.71 -7.51 5.49
CA ARG A 368 -20.36 -7.96 4.25
C ARG A 368 -21.16 -6.80 3.69
N GLN A 369 -20.66 -6.17 2.64
CA GLN A 369 -21.23 -4.93 2.11
C GLN A 369 -21.25 -4.93 0.59
N GLY A 370 -22.36 -4.44 0.04
CA GLY A 370 -22.48 -4.06 -1.36
C GLY A 370 -22.87 -2.58 -1.44
N THR A 371 -22.27 -1.83 -2.36
CA THR A 371 -22.61 -0.44 -2.62
C THR A 371 -22.85 -0.21 -4.11
N LEU A 372 -23.82 0.66 -4.42
CA LEU A 372 -24.03 1.22 -5.74
C LEU A 372 -24.08 2.74 -5.60
N SER A 373 -23.19 3.43 -6.27
CA SER A 373 -23.06 4.88 -6.19
C SER A 373 -23.29 5.53 -7.55
N TYR A 374 -23.92 6.69 -7.53
CA TYR A 374 -24.04 7.58 -8.67
C TYR A 374 -23.44 8.94 -8.31
N GLY A 375 -22.61 9.49 -9.19
CA GLY A 375 -22.02 10.82 -9.05
C GLY A 375 -22.33 11.70 -10.27
N SER A 376 -22.79 12.90 -10.00
CA SER A 376 -22.98 13.98 -10.97
C SER A 376 -22.18 15.19 -10.53
N SER A 377 -22.17 16.26 -11.32
CA SER A 377 -21.42 17.50 -11.00
C SER A 377 -21.87 18.20 -9.71
N TRP A 378 -23.14 18.04 -9.30
CA TRP A 378 -23.69 18.75 -8.16
C TRP A 378 -24.44 17.86 -7.15
N TRP A 379 -24.64 16.56 -7.44
CA TRP A 379 -25.23 15.62 -6.50
C TRP A 379 -24.68 14.21 -6.65
N SER A 380 -24.75 13.46 -5.58
CA SER A 380 -24.40 12.04 -5.55
C SER A 380 -25.42 11.25 -4.75
N ALA A 381 -25.56 9.97 -5.07
CA ALA A 381 -26.38 9.03 -4.34
C ALA A 381 -25.62 7.72 -4.13
N THR A 382 -25.74 7.13 -2.95
CA THR A 382 -25.14 5.82 -2.62
C THR A 382 -26.20 4.94 -1.98
N LEU A 383 -26.50 3.82 -2.62
CA LEU A 383 -27.30 2.73 -2.08
C LEU A 383 -26.35 1.67 -1.52
N MET A 384 -26.55 1.25 -0.27
CA MET A 384 -25.71 0.31 0.44
C MET A 384 -26.56 -0.77 1.11
N ALA A 385 -26.10 -2.01 1.04
CA ALA A 385 -26.55 -3.10 1.89
C ALA A 385 -25.36 -3.61 2.70
N GLN A 386 -25.52 -3.67 4.03
CA GLN A 386 -24.42 -4.00 4.95
C GLN A 386 -24.87 -4.95 6.04
N THR A 387 -24.09 -5.99 6.26
CA THR A 387 -24.24 -6.94 7.36
C THR A 387 -22.87 -7.29 7.94
N PHE A 388 -22.87 -7.98 9.08
CA PHE A 388 -21.63 -8.41 9.73
C PHE A 388 -21.74 -9.87 10.17
N GLN A 389 -20.62 -10.59 10.11
CA GLN A 389 -20.41 -11.77 10.93
C GLN A 389 -19.60 -11.34 12.16
N THR A 390 -20.24 -11.41 13.34
CA THR A 390 -19.59 -11.08 14.62
C THR A 390 -18.88 -12.32 15.14
N LEU A 391 -17.58 -12.19 15.43
CA LEU A 391 -16.75 -13.25 16.01
C LEU A 391 -16.73 -13.07 17.54
N GLN A 392 -17.17 -14.09 18.24
CA GLN A 392 -17.27 -14.11 19.68
C GLN A 392 -16.14 -14.92 20.30
N ASP A 393 -15.23 -14.25 21.01
CA ASP A 393 -14.29 -14.99 21.86
C ASP A 393 -15.07 -15.71 22.96
N PRO A 394 -15.01 -17.05 23.02
CA PRO A 394 -15.78 -17.81 24.00
C PRO A 394 -15.38 -17.53 25.47
N LEU A 395 -14.23 -16.90 25.69
CA LEU A 395 -13.73 -16.53 27.03
C LEU A 395 -14.18 -15.12 27.47
N LEU A 396 -14.80 -14.35 26.60
CA LEU A 396 -15.26 -12.99 26.87
C LEU A 396 -16.79 -12.95 27.02
N LEU A 397 -17.27 -11.87 27.66
CA LEU A 397 -18.71 -11.59 27.70
C LEU A 397 -19.26 -11.41 26.30
N PRO A 398 -20.54 -11.79 26.06
CA PRO A 398 -21.16 -11.62 24.75
C PRO A 398 -21.03 -10.19 24.21
N ILE A 399 -20.57 -10.08 22.98
CA ILE A 399 -20.43 -8.80 22.29
C ILE A 399 -21.75 -8.45 21.62
N GLY A 400 -22.21 -7.19 21.79
CA GLY A 400 -23.39 -6.70 21.08
C GLY A 400 -23.18 -6.75 19.56
N LYS A 401 -24.05 -7.44 18.85
CA LYS A 401 -24.04 -7.45 17.37
C LYS A 401 -24.46 -6.07 16.84
N PRO A 402 -23.81 -5.54 15.80
CA PRO A 402 -24.25 -4.31 15.16
C PRO A 402 -25.52 -4.53 14.33
N TYR A 403 -26.32 -3.46 14.15
CA TYR A 403 -27.46 -3.49 13.23
C TYR A 403 -27.02 -3.80 11.80
N LYS A 404 -27.83 -4.59 11.10
CA LYS A 404 -27.75 -4.78 9.65
C LYS A 404 -28.44 -3.57 8.97
N LEU A 405 -27.84 -3.02 7.94
CA LEU A 405 -28.40 -1.93 7.13
C LEU A 405 -28.91 -2.51 5.80
N LEU A 406 -30.21 -2.68 5.65
CA LEU A 406 -30.82 -3.44 4.54
C LEU A 406 -32.13 -2.80 4.04
N PRO A 407 -32.08 -1.80 3.13
CA PRO A 407 -30.93 -1.04 2.62
C PRO A 407 -30.66 0.26 3.36
N LYS A 408 -29.58 0.97 2.97
CA LYS A 408 -29.32 2.37 3.30
C LYS A 408 -29.07 3.17 2.03
N LEU A 409 -29.86 4.24 1.81
CA LEU A 409 -29.70 5.20 0.73
C LEU A 409 -29.20 6.52 1.31
N ASN A 410 -28.09 7.04 0.81
CA ASN A 410 -27.63 8.38 1.10
C ASN A 410 -27.67 9.22 -0.21
N VAL A 411 -28.14 10.44 -0.12
CA VAL A 411 -28.17 11.41 -1.21
C VAL A 411 -27.54 12.70 -0.71
N THR A 412 -26.58 13.24 -1.43
CA THR A 412 -26.00 14.56 -1.14
C THR A 412 -26.06 15.43 -2.37
N ALA A 413 -26.42 16.69 -2.21
CA ALA A 413 -26.43 17.68 -3.28
C ALA A 413 -25.84 18.99 -2.75
N ALA A 414 -25.06 19.68 -3.58
CA ALA A 414 -24.49 21.00 -3.23
C ALA A 414 -24.39 21.88 -4.49
N ARG A 415 -24.79 23.15 -4.33
CA ARG A 415 -24.70 24.20 -5.35
C ARG A 415 -24.03 25.42 -4.71
N ALA A 416 -22.87 25.81 -5.26
CA ALA A 416 -22.08 26.95 -4.80
C ALA A 416 -22.34 28.23 -5.60
N ASP A 417 -23.14 28.15 -6.66
CA ASP A 417 -23.46 29.20 -7.63
C ASP A 417 -24.77 29.95 -7.32
N MET A 418 -25.14 30.02 -6.03
CA MET A 418 -26.35 30.70 -5.61
C MET A 418 -26.13 32.23 -5.50
N PRO A 419 -27.20 33.05 -5.57
CA PRO A 419 -27.10 34.49 -5.40
C PRO A 419 -26.31 34.89 -4.14
N PHE A 420 -25.57 35.99 -4.23
CA PHE A 420 -24.69 36.53 -3.18
C PHE A 420 -23.52 35.63 -2.77
N GLY A 421 -23.17 34.60 -3.58
CA GLY A 421 -22.12 33.64 -3.24
C GLY A 421 -22.54 32.61 -2.18
N ALA A 422 -23.84 32.46 -1.96
CA ALA A 422 -24.35 31.45 -1.03
C ALA A 422 -24.13 30.02 -1.56
N VAL A 423 -23.93 29.07 -0.65
CA VAL A 423 -23.82 27.66 -0.93
C VAL A 423 -25.04 26.96 -0.36
N PHE A 424 -25.86 26.37 -1.23
CA PHE A 424 -26.97 25.52 -0.85
C PHE A 424 -26.53 24.07 -0.85
N SER A 425 -26.82 23.32 0.22
CA SER A 425 -26.56 21.87 0.29
C SER A 425 -27.72 21.13 0.91
N VAL A 426 -27.92 19.88 0.49
CA VAL A 426 -28.95 18.98 1.03
C VAL A 426 -28.32 17.61 1.26
N GLN A 427 -28.58 17.04 2.42
CA GLN A 427 -28.27 15.67 2.77
C GLN A 427 -29.56 14.91 3.02
N GLY A 428 -29.75 13.78 2.35
CA GLY A 428 -30.89 12.87 2.52
C GLY A 428 -30.41 11.48 2.88
N GLU A 429 -31.08 10.84 3.81
CA GLU A 429 -30.82 9.46 4.20
C GLU A 429 -32.14 8.69 4.31
N GLY A 430 -32.17 7.47 3.77
CA GLY A 430 -33.18 6.45 4.07
C GLY A 430 -32.48 5.18 4.50
N ALA A 431 -32.68 4.72 5.73
CA ALA A 431 -32.00 3.54 6.26
C ALA A 431 -32.98 2.58 6.94
N ALA A 432 -32.87 1.29 6.61
CA ALA A 432 -33.61 0.21 7.24
C ALA A 432 -32.66 -0.56 8.18
N PHE A 433 -32.94 -0.49 9.47
CA PHE A 433 -32.16 -1.15 10.52
C PHE A 433 -32.79 -2.49 10.89
N ARG A 434 -32.04 -3.57 10.80
CA ARG A 434 -32.48 -4.94 11.09
C ARG A 434 -31.59 -5.58 12.13
N HIS A 435 -32.19 -6.25 13.11
CA HIS A 435 -31.47 -6.91 14.20
C HIS A 435 -32.25 -8.12 14.72
N GLU A 436 -31.56 -9.16 15.17
CA GLU A 436 -32.19 -10.43 15.59
C GLU A 436 -32.97 -10.30 16.92
N THR A 437 -32.59 -9.38 17.79
CA THR A 437 -33.13 -9.29 19.16
C THR A 437 -33.48 -7.87 19.61
N LEU A 438 -33.03 -6.83 18.87
CA LEU A 438 -33.31 -5.43 19.18
C LEU A 438 -34.42 -4.89 18.30
N LEU A 439 -35.00 -3.74 18.69
CA LEU A 439 -36.08 -3.06 17.95
C LEU A 439 -35.58 -2.72 16.52
N GLU A 440 -36.36 -3.15 15.53
CA GLU A 440 -36.14 -2.86 14.12
C GLU A 440 -36.94 -1.64 13.67
N GLY A 441 -36.47 -0.98 12.62
CA GLY A 441 -37.17 0.18 12.09
C GLY A 441 -36.47 0.84 10.91
N ASN A 442 -37.13 1.85 10.38
CA ASN A 442 -36.63 2.64 9.26
C ASN A 442 -36.48 4.10 9.70
N ARG A 443 -35.40 4.73 9.25
CA ARG A 443 -35.09 6.14 9.48
C ARG A 443 -35.02 6.87 8.14
N TYR A 444 -35.70 8.01 8.05
CA TYR A 444 -35.65 8.92 6.91
C TYR A 444 -35.23 10.29 7.40
N THR A 445 -34.13 10.81 6.91
CA THR A 445 -33.57 12.11 7.29
C THR A 445 -33.43 13.00 6.07
N LEU A 446 -33.79 14.28 6.23
CA LEU A 446 -33.54 15.33 5.25
C LEU A 446 -32.93 16.54 5.97
N TYR A 447 -31.80 17.02 5.46
CA TYR A 447 -31.07 18.13 6.04
C TYR A 447 -30.66 19.15 4.97
N PRO A 448 -31.57 20.07 4.55
CA PRO A 448 -31.24 21.23 3.75
C PRO A 448 -30.46 22.27 4.57
N GLN A 449 -29.49 22.93 3.94
CA GLN A 449 -28.59 23.91 4.56
C GLN A 449 -28.25 25.02 3.57
N VAL A 450 -28.06 26.24 4.08
CA VAL A 450 -27.52 27.37 3.36
C VAL A 450 -26.35 27.95 4.15
N ALA A 451 -25.22 28.12 3.50
CA ALA A 451 -24.03 28.77 4.04
C ALA A 451 -23.67 29.99 3.17
N LEU A 452 -23.18 31.05 3.79
CA LEU A 452 -22.73 32.25 3.08
C LEU A 452 -21.26 32.53 3.41
N PRO A 453 -20.30 31.99 2.62
CA PRO A 453 -18.88 32.27 2.82
C PRO A 453 -18.55 33.73 2.47
N LEU A 454 -18.21 34.53 3.46
CA LEU A 454 -17.76 35.91 3.33
C LEU A 454 -16.24 35.92 3.52
N GLN A 455 -15.51 36.40 2.51
CA GLN A 455 -14.06 36.48 2.55
C GLN A 455 -13.61 37.95 2.51
N PHE A 456 -12.77 38.31 3.47
CA PHE A 456 -12.11 39.60 3.58
C PHE A 456 -10.59 39.36 3.60
N SER A 457 -9.81 40.45 3.51
CA SER A 457 -8.36 40.32 3.62
C SER A 457 -7.95 39.74 4.99
N GLY A 458 -7.47 38.51 5.03
CA GLY A 458 -7.03 37.80 6.24
C GLY A 458 -8.15 37.31 7.17
N LEU A 459 -9.45 37.52 6.85
CA LEU A 459 -10.59 37.07 7.63
C LEU A 459 -11.62 36.37 6.76
N ALA A 460 -12.04 35.19 7.15
CA ALA A 460 -13.16 34.47 6.55
C ALA A 460 -14.26 34.27 7.60
N ILE A 461 -15.53 34.57 7.24
CA ILE A 461 -16.70 34.38 8.11
C ILE A 461 -17.74 33.58 7.31
N THR A 462 -18.22 32.48 7.86
CA THR A 462 -19.22 31.61 7.19
C THR A 462 -20.40 31.40 8.14
N PRO A 463 -21.44 32.26 8.12
CA PRO A 463 -22.70 31.92 8.72
C PRO A 463 -23.41 30.82 7.95
N LYS A 464 -24.07 29.93 8.69
CA LYS A 464 -24.79 28.78 8.14
C LYS A 464 -26.07 28.52 8.91
N ILE A 465 -27.13 28.17 8.19
CA ILE A 465 -28.38 27.70 8.74
C ILE A 465 -28.84 26.45 8.04
N GLY A 466 -29.32 25.48 8.79
CA GLY A 466 -29.86 24.24 8.31
C GLY A 466 -31.06 23.76 9.11
N PHE A 467 -31.82 22.85 8.55
CA PHE A 467 -33.03 22.30 9.16
C PHE A 467 -33.03 20.79 9.03
N ASN A 468 -32.65 20.08 10.11
CA ASN A 468 -32.61 18.63 10.13
C ASN A 468 -33.97 18.06 10.53
N THR A 469 -34.63 17.37 9.60
CA THR A 469 -35.88 16.66 9.82
C THR A 469 -35.65 15.16 9.69
N THR A 470 -36.08 14.39 10.69
CA THR A 470 -35.96 12.92 10.72
C THR A 470 -37.28 12.30 11.12
N LYS A 471 -37.69 11.26 10.37
CA LYS A 471 -38.85 10.45 10.65
C LYS A 471 -38.45 8.99 10.86
N TYR A 472 -38.91 8.41 11.95
CA TYR A 472 -38.73 7.00 12.28
C TYR A 472 -40.04 6.25 12.09
N ARG A 473 -39.96 5.02 11.61
CA ARG A 473 -41.05 4.06 11.58
C ARG A 473 -40.52 2.73 12.12
N PHE A 474 -41.14 2.21 13.19
CA PHE A 474 -40.69 1.00 13.86
C PHE A 474 -41.51 -0.19 13.44
N ASP A 475 -40.85 -1.34 13.37
CA ASP A 475 -41.47 -2.61 13.06
C ASP A 475 -41.72 -3.32 14.41
N SER A 476 -43.01 -3.52 14.79
CA SER A 476 -43.44 -4.17 16.04
C SER A 476 -42.86 -3.54 17.31
N PRO A 477 -43.10 -2.24 17.59
CA PRO A 477 -42.54 -1.60 18.75
C PRO A 477 -43.10 -2.19 20.07
N PRO A 478 -42.33 -2.17 21.17
CA PRO A 478 -42.83 -2.57 22.49
C PRO A 478 -44.04 -1.73 22.92
N ILE A 479 -44.87 -2.30 23.79
CA ILE A 479 -46.07 -1.62 24.34
C ILE A 479 -45.66 -0.31 24.97
N GLY A 480 -46.33 0.79 24.57
CA GLY A 480 -46.01 2.16 25.04
C GLY A 480 -45.05 2.94 24.17
N THR A 481 -44.44 2.32 23.15
CA THR A 481 -43.62 3.00 22.13
C THR A 481 -44.51 3.32 20.91
N PRO A 482 -44.53 4.57 20.41
CA PRO A 482 -45.29 4.90 19.19
C PRO A 482 -44.70 4.20 17.97
N ASP A 483 -45.54 3.81 17.01
CA ASP A 483 -45.11 3.22 15.71
C ASP A 483 -44.26 4.19 14.88
N GLN A 484 -44.43 5.50 15.10
CA GLN A 484 -43.72 6.56 14.38
C GLN A 484 -43.30 7.66 15.33
N ILE A 485 -42.09 8.15 15.14
CA ILE A 485 -41.55 9.33 15.82
C ILE A 485 -40.97 10.27 14.78
N SER A 486 -41.19 11.57 14.92
CA SER A 486 -40.55 12.58 14.09
C SER A 486 -39.82 13.61 14.94
N ARG A 487 -38.70 14.10 14.40
CA ARG A 487 -37.89 15.14 15.02
C ARG A 487 -37.53 16.17 13.97
N SER A 488 -37.63 17.47 14.32
CA SER A 488 -37.19 18.57 13.47
C SER A 488 -36.37 19.56 14.31
N VAL A 489 -35.15 19.81 13.87
CA VAL A 489 -34.16 20.60 14.61
C VAL A 489 -33.51 21.64 13.67
N PRO A 490 -33.70 22.94 13.91
CA PRO A 490 -32.91 23.97 13.27
C PRO A 490 -31.47 23.97 13.82
N ILE A 491 -30.48 24.17 12.96
CA ILE A 491 -29.07 24.21 13.29
C ILE A 491 -28.51 25.51 12.71
N THR A 492 -27.95 26.36 13.54
CA THR A 492 -27.34 27.63 13.10
C THR A 492 -25.89 27.67 13.59
N SER A 493 -24.99 28.07 12.72
CA SER A 493 -23.60 28.25 13.10
C SER A 493 -22.95 29.44 12.41
N VAL A 494 -21.90 29.96 13.01
CA VAL A 494 -21.00 30.93 12.42
C VAL A 494 -19.57 30.47 12.64
N ASP A 495 -18.84 30.26 11.56
CA ASP A 495 -17.42 29.89 11.57
C ASP A 495 -16.60 31.10 11.14
N SER A 496 -15.62 31.50 11.92
CA SER A 496 -14.73 32.61 11.61
C SER A 496 -13.29 32.20 11.78
N THR A 497 -12.48 32.45 10.75
CA THR A 497 -11.03 32.17 10.74
C THR A 497 -10.26 33.42 10.32
N MET A 498 -9.15 33.67 10.99
CA MET A 498 -8.16 34.68 10.59
C MET A 498 -6.82 34.03 10.36
N VAL A 499 -6.02 34.65 9.50
CA VAL A 499 -4.63 34.23 9.24
C VAL A 499 -3.74 35.46 9.33
N PHE A 500 -2.75 35.36 10.21
CA PHE A 500 -1.67 36.35 10.35
C PHE A 500 -0.36 35.64 9.99
N GLU A 501 0.52 36.35 9.30
CA GLU A 501 1.80 35.81 8.86
C GLU A 501 2.93 36.75 9.25
N ARG A 502 4.09 36.16 9.59
CA ARG A 502 5.35 36.88 9.77
C ARG A 502 6.53 36.02 9.42
N ASP A 503 7.61 36.66 9.01
CA ASP A 503 8.91 35.99 8.85
C ASP A 503 9.57 35.78 10.21
N VAL A 504 10.13 34.59 10.43
CA VAL A 504 10.88 34.25 11.65
C VAL A 504 12.13 33.48 11.28
N GLU A 505 13.19 33.67 12.05
CA GLU A 505 14.39 32.84 11.94
C GLU A 505 14.29 31.65 12.91
N TRP A 506 14.38 30.44 12.35
CA TRP A 506 14.40 29.20 13.10
C TRP A 506 15.54 28.32 12.60
N THR A 507 16.45 27.89 13.52
CA THR A 507 17.62 27.05 13.20
C THR A 507 18.44 27.56 12.01
N LYS A 508 18.67 28.89 11.91
CA LYS A 508 19.37 29.59 10.81
C LYS A 508 18.65 29.54 9.45
N GLN A 509 17.39 29.25 9.43
CA GLN A 509 16.54 29.30 8.24
C GLN A 509 15.43 30.35 8.44
N THR A 510 15.15 31.13 7.41
CA THR A 510 14.00 32.04 7.40
C THR A 510 12.75 31.24 7.07
N LEU A 511 11.79 31.22 7.96
CA LEU A 511 10.50 30.52 7.81
C LEU A 511 9.35 31.53 7.91
N ILE A 512 8.21 31.17 7.36
CA ILE A 512 6.95 31.90 7.54
C ILE A 512 6.24 31.27 8.75
N GLN A 513 6.02 32.09 9.80
CA GLN A 513 5.15 31.71 10.90
C GLN A 513 3.73 32.23 10.65
N THR A 514 2.75 31.33 10.68
CA THR A 514 1.34 31.70 10.71
C THR A 514 0.79 31.72 12.13
N LEU A 515 -0.23 32.57 12.37
CA LEU A 515 -1.08 32.51 13.56
C LEU A 515 -2.53 32.52 13.07
N GLU A 516 -3.26 31.47 13.41
CA GLU A 516 -4.56 31.13 12.81
C GLU A 516 -5.62 30.97 13.94
N PRO A 517 -6.17 32.07 14.48
CA PRO A 517 -7.32 31.98 15.39
C PRO A 517 -8.57 31.58 14.60
N ARG A 518 -9.31 30.61 15.15
CA ARG A 518 -10.62 30.18 14.65
C ARG A 518 -11.64 30.21 15.77
N VAL A 519 -12.79 30.76 15.47
CA VAL A 519 -13.91 30.84 16.41
C VAL A 519 -15.15 30.29 15.73
N TYR A 520 -15.82 29.37 16.40
CA TYR A 520 -17.02 28.70 15.86
C TYR A 520 -18.15 28.77 16.90
N TYR A 521 -19.21 29.44 16.55
CA TYR A 521 -20.44 29.50 17.37
C TYR A 521 -21.46 28.52 16.76
N LEU A 522 -22.10 27.73 17.63
CA LEU A 522 -23.13 26.77 17.25
C LEU A 522 -24.34 26.91 18.17
N TYR A 523 -25.52 27.04 17.56
CA TYR A 523 -26.79 27.00 18.23
C TYR A 523 -27.71 25.92 17.67
N VAL A 524 -28.13 24.99 18.54
CA VAL A 524 -29.09 23.90 18.27
C VAL A 524 -30.04 23.83 19.43
N PRO A 525 -31.33 24.17 19.25
CA PRO A 525 -32.30 24.15 20.35
C PRO A 525 -32.57 22.71 20.80
N ASN A 526 -32.81 22.58 22.12
CA ASN A 526 -33.16 21.27 22.66
C ASN A 526 -34.48 20.76 22.05
N ARG A 527 -34.48 19.47 21.68
CA ARG A 527 -35.68 18.68 21.32
C ARG A 527 -35.65 17.38 22.10
N ASP A 528 -36.79 17.01 22.66
CA ASP A 528 -36.91 15.70 23.34
C ASP A 528 -36.69 14.57 22.36
N GLN A 529 -35.69 13.75 22.60
CA GLN A 529 -35.28 12.60 21.83
C GLN A 529 -35.23 11.30 22.65
N SER A 530 -35.76 11.36 23.90
CA SER A 530 -35.69 10.26 24.86
C SER A 530 -36.36 8.96 24.36
N LYS A 531 -37.44 9.12 23.57
CA LYS A 531 -38.18 7.98 22.98
C LYS A 531 -37.60 7.44 21.69
N ILE A 532 -36.60 8.13 21.10
CA ILE A 532 -35.95 7.66 19.87
C ILE A 532 -34.95 6.55 20.23
N PRO A 533 -35.02 5.37 19.62
CA PRO A 533 -34.06 4.30 19.86
C PRO A 533 -32.65 4.69 19.38
N VAL A 534 -31.65 3.91 19.73
CA VAL A 534 -30.28 4.06 19.24
C VAL A 534 -29.99 2.91 18.28
N PHE A 535 -29.93 3.22 16.98
CA PHE A 535 -29.57 2.26 15.93
C PHE A 535 -28.05 2.31 15.60
N ASP A 536 -27.55 3.52 15.30
CA ASP A 536 -26.17 3.73 14.85
C ASP A 536 -25.45 4.89 15.56
N THR A 537 -26.07 5.46 16.58
CA THR A 537 -25.51 6.62 17.27
C THR A 537 -24.57 6.24 18.39
N GLY A 538 -23.41 6.86 18.40
CA GLY A 538 -22.42 6.82 19.48
C GLY A 538 -21.85 8.20 19.77
N ILE A 539 -21.22 8.37 20.93
CA ILE A 539 -20.49 9.59 21.27
C ILE A 539 -19.23 9.63 20.39
N ALA A 540 -19.06 10.71 19.64
CA ALA A 540 -17.85 10.90 18.85
C ALA A 540 -16.68 11.28 19.75
N ASP A 541 -15.50 10.73 19.47
CA ASP A 541 -14.27 11.07 20.18
C ASP A 541 -13.93 12.56 20.02
N LEU A 542 -13.72 13.26 21.15
CA LEU A 542 -13.34 14.65 21.12
C LEU A 542 -11.93 14.82 20.51
N ASN A 543 -11.85 15.55 19.43
CA ASN A 543 -10.63 15.95 18.74
C ASN A 543 -10.85 17.32 18.07
N PHE A 544 -9.80 17.92 17.48
CA PHE A 544 -9.93 19.24 16.85
C PHE A 544 -11.00 19.29 15.75
N SER A 545 -11.12 18.25 14.93
CA SER A 545 -12.17 18.18 13.90
C SER A 545 -13.56 18.13 14.53
N GLN A 546 -13.76 17.31 15.55
CA GLN A 546 -15.04 17.16 16.24
C GLN A 546 -15.46 18.41 17.01
N MET A 547 -14.50 19.24 17.47
CA MET A 547 -14.81 20.50 18.12
C MET A 547 -15.56 21.50 17.22
N PHE A 548 -15.39 21.41 15.90
CA PHE A 548 -16.06 22.26 14.91
C PHE A 548 -17.22 21.55 14.21
N SER A 549 -17.64 20.38 14.68
CA SER A 549 -18.81 19.68 14.15
C SER A 549 -20.11 20.23 14.73
N GLU A 550 -21.19 20.14 13.97
CA GLU A 550 -22.55 20.55 14.41
C GLU A 550 -23.19 19.58 15.40
N ASN A 551 -22.70 18.33 15.41
CA ASN A 551 -23.21 17.28 16.28
C ASN A 551 -22.06 16.60 17.02
N ARG A 552 -22.23 16.39 18.32
CA ARG A 552 -21.27 15.65 19.15
C ARG A 552 -21.41 14.12 19.04
N TYR A 553 -22.47 13.68 18.37
CA TYR A 553 -22.72 12.26 18.11
C TYR A 553 -22.33 11.89 16.68
N ALA A 554 -21.77 10.70 16.53
CA ALA A 554 -21.75 9.99 15.27
C ALA A 554 -23.12 9.31 15.03
N GLY A 555 -23.44 9.01 13.78
CA GLY A 555 -24.75 8.45 13.42
C GLY A 555 -25.87 9.50 13.36
N GLY A 556 -27.11 9.03 13.24
CA GLY A 556 -28.26 9.92 12.94
C GLY A 556 -29.36 9.98 14.00
N ASP A 557 -29.32 9.13 15.06
CA ASP A 557 -30.43 9.04 16.01
C ASP A 557 -30.45 10.17 17.05
N ARG A 558 -29.31 10.79 17.30
CA ARG A 558 -29.21 11.92 18.22
C ARG A 558 -28.60 13.13 17.53
N ILE A 559 -29.24 14.27 17.73
CA ILE A 559 -28.66 15.59 17.45
C ILE A 559 -28.56 16.30 18.80
N GLY A 560 -27.33 16.55 19.24
CA GLY A 560 -27.07 17.21 20.50
C GLY A 560 -27.57 18.64 20.49
N ASP A 561 -28.27 19.02 21.55
CA ASP A 561 -28.57 20.44 21.81
C ASP A 561 -27.26 21.20 22.06
N ALA A 562 -27.15 22.41 21.52
CA ALA A 562 -25.94 23.21 21.58
C ALA A 562 -26.29 24.71 21.69
N ASN A 563 -25.64 25.39 22.59
CA ASN A 563 -25.43 26.82 22.62
C ASN A 563 -24.01 27.00 23.10
N GLN A 564 -23.07 27.10 22.14
CA GLN A 564 -21.66 26.89 22.42
C GLN A 564 -20.76 27.72 21.52
N LEU A 565 -19.60 28.09 22.07
CA LEU A 565 -18.51 28.74 21.38
C LEU A 565 -17.28 27.84 21.43
N THR A 566 -16.73 27.51 20.30
CA THR A 566 -15.44 26.82 20.18
C THR A 566 -14.39 27.80 19.70
N TYR A 567 -13.25 27.84 20.35
CA TYR A 567 -12.11 28.62 19.90
C TYR A 567 -10.88 27.70 19.73
N MET A 568 -10.09 28.02 18.75
CA MET A 568 -8.84 27.34 18.47
C MET A 568 -7.80 28.37 18.02
N LEU A 569 -6.58 28.18 18.44
CA LEU A 569 -5.42 28.90 17.98
C LEU A 569 -4.43 27.91 17.41
N SER A 570 -4.10 28.05 16.12
CA SER A 570 -3.06 27.28 15.47
C SER A 570 -1.92 28.17 15.03
N SER A 571 -0.71 27.65 15.06
CA SER A 571 0.48 28.31 14.52
C SER A 571 1.30 27.28 13.74
N ARG A 572 1.72 27.66 12.54
CA ARG A 572 2.56 26.81 11.67
C ARG A 572 3.86 27.52 11.32
N LEU A 573 4.92 26.75 11.21
CA LEU A 573 6.17 27.17 10.60
C LEU A 573 6.28 26.53 9.21
N ILE A 574 6.34 27.36 8.18
CA ILE A 574 6.29 26.94 6.77
C ILE A 574 7.59 27.36 6.09
N ASN A 575 8.19 26.46 5.34
CA ASN A 575 9.34 26.77 4.50
C ASN A 575 8.89 27.60 3.28
N PRO A 576 9.40 28.83 3.08
CA PRO A 576 8.97 29.69 1.98
C PRO A 576 9.40 29.18 0.59
N VAL A 577 10.37 28.26 0.51
CA VAL A 577 10.93 27.77 -0.76
C VAL A 577 10.02 26.72 -1.41
N ASP A 578 9.54 25.77 -0.63
CA ASP A 578 8.73 24.64 -1.13
C ASP A 578 7.32 24.56 -0.52
N GLY A 579 6.97 25.47 0.38
CA GLY A 579 5.68 25.50 1.06
C GLY A 579 5.49 24.38 2.09
N SER A 580 6.51 23.60 2.41
CA SER A 580 6.40 22.50 3.37
C SER A 580 6.20 23.01 4.80
N GLU A 581 5.28 22.37 5.53
CA GLU A 581 5.03 22.63 6.93
C GLU A 581 6.10 21.93 7.79
N ILE A 582 6.87 22.70 8.54
CA ILE A 582 7.92 22.19 9.42
C ILE A 582 7.36 21.77 10.78
N VAL A 583 6.61 22.67 11.42
CA VAL A 583 5.98 22.42 12.73
C VAL A 583 4.62 23.08 12.75
N ARG A 584 3.64 22.39 13.35
CA ARG A 584 2.32 22.89 13.67
C ARG A 584 2.06 22.73 15.15
N GLY A 585 1.54 23.76 15.80
CA GLY A 585 0.96 23.70 17.14
C GLY A 585 -0.49 24.17 17.10
N SER A 586 -1.37 23.50 17.81
CA SER A 586 -2.78 23.88 17.93
C SER A 586 -3.24 23.72 19.38
N PHE A 587 -4.08 24.65 19.83
CA PHE A 587 -4.70 24.64 21.14
C PHE A 587 -6.15 25.08 21.02
N GLY A 588 -7.07 24.44 21.72
CA GLY A 588 -8.49 24.81 21.65
C GLY A 588 -9.34 24.27 22.78
N GLN A 589 -10.52 24.89 22.93
CA GLN A 589 -11.52 24.51 23.91
C GLN A 589 -12.92 24.96 23.44
N ARG A 590 -13.94 24.31 23.95
CA ARG A 590 -15.35 24.69 23.73
C ARG A 590 -15.99 25.15 25.02
N ILE A 591 -16.74 26.24 24.98
CA ILE A 591 -17.51 26.83 26.08
C ILE A 591 -18.98 26.58 25.79
N TYR A 592 -19.73 26.10 26.76
CA TYR A 592 -21.18 25.92 26.70
C TYR A 592 -21.89 27.04 27.49
N PHE A 593 -22.87 27.67 26.85
CA PHE A 593 -23.70 28.68 27.50
C PHE A 593 -24.93 28.06 28.20
N THR A 594 -25.27 26.82 27.82
CA THR A 594 -26.36 26.03 28.40
C THR A 594 -25.93 24.60 28.69
N THR A 595 -26.53 23.96 29.70
CA THR A 595 -26.32 22.54 29.97
C THR A 595 -26.94 21.69 28.88
N GLN A 596 -26.27 20.59 28.52
CA GLN A 596 -26.75 19.63 27.54
C GLN A 596 -27.87 18.77 28.12
N LYS A 597 -28.93 18.55 27.34
CA LYS A 597 -30.12 17.77 27.74
C LYS A 597 -30.35 16.53 26.90
N VAL A 598 -29.78 16.49 25.68
CA VAL A 598 -29.89 15.33 24.79
C VAL A 598 -28.76 14.36 25.05
N GLY A 599 -29.08 13.07 25.30
CA GLY A 599 -28.13 12.00 25.56
C GLY A 599 -28.51 10.68 24.91
N ILE A 600 -27.59 9.73 24.95
CA ILE A 600 -27.85 8.32 24.67
C ILE A 600 -28.06 7.56 25.99
N PRO A 601 -28.78 6.41 26.00
CA PRO A 601 -28.97 5.63 27.22
C PRO A 601 -27.64 5.27 27.89
N GLY A 602 -27.55 5.52 29.18
CA GLY A 602 -26.34 5.27 29.99
C GLY A 602 -25.26 6.37 29.91
N GLU A 603 -25.46 7.41 29.14
CA GLU A 603 -24.53 8.54 29.07
C GLU A 603 -24.73 9.46 30.28
N THR A 604 -23.63 9.84 30.93
CA THR A 604 -23.61 10.93 31.91
C THR A 604 -23.54 12.25 31.15
N LEU A 605 -24.65 13.02 31.16
CA LEU A 605 -24.69 14.30 30.49
C LEU A 605 -23.75 15.31 31.16
N ARG A 606 -23.07 16.09 30.37
CA ARG A 606 -22.16 17.12 30.82
C ARG A 606 -22.96 18.31 31.41
N THR A 607 -22.64 18.63 32.61
CA THR A 607 -23.19 19.82 33.30
C THR A 607 -22.21 20.99 33.30
N ASP A 608 -20.96 20.75 32.99
CA ASP A 608 -19.88 21.72 33.00
C ASP A 608 -20.00 22.71 31.85
N ARG A 609 -19.62 23.96 32.09
CA ARG A 609 -19.66 25.04 31.10
C ARG A 609 -18.49 25.00 30.09
N GLN A 610 -17.50 24.16 30.30
CA GLN A 610 -16.32 24.08 29.45
C GLN A 610 -16.01 22.64 29.13
N THR A 611 -15.51 22.38 27.90
CA THR A 611 -14.95 21.09 27.57
C THR A 611 -13.53 20.92 28.12
N ASP A 612 -12.97 19.76 27.84
CA ASP A 612 -11.56 19.52 28.00
C ASP A 612 -10.75 20.45 27.10
N PHE A 613 -9.55 20.81 27.53
CA PHE A 613 -8.56 21.44 26.70
C PHE A 613 -7.98 20.41 25.72
N LEU A 614 -7.85 20.81 24.47
CA LEU A 614 -7.09 20.08 23.48
C LEU A 614 -5.83 20.86 23.12
N ALA A 615 -4.70 20.20 23.13
CA ALA A 615 -3.44 20.72 22.64
C ALA A 615 -2.76 19.68 21.78
N GLU A 616 -2.20 20.12 20.65
CA GLU A 616 -1.45 19.25 19.74
C GLU A 616 -0.24 20.01 19.20
N ILE A 617 0.87 19.31 19.09
CA ILE A 617 2.05 19.75 18.34
C ILE A 617 2.54 18.61 17.48
N SER A 618 2.86 18.92 16.23
CA SER A 618 3.40 17.93 15.27
C SER A 618 4.36 18.59 14.31
N GLY A 619 5.37 17.86 13.86
CA GLY A 619 6.31 18.33 12.87
C GLY A 619 7.75 17.88 13.10
N GLN A 620 8.64 18.47 12.34
CA GLN A 620 10.08 18.24 12.43
C GLN A 620 10.68 19.15 13.51
N VAL A 621 10.70 18.67 14.76
CA VAL A 621 11.14 19.46 15.93
C VAL A 621 12.66 19.63 16.01
N LEU A 622 13.42 18.69 15.42
CA LEU A 622 14.88 18.73 15.25
C LEU A 622 15.23 18.19 13.86
N PRO A 623 16.42 18.47 13.35
CA PRO A 623 16.87 17.84 12.11
C PRO A 623 16.69 16.33 12.15
N GLN A 624 16.06 15.74 11.12
CA GLN A 624 15.80 14.29 10.98
C GLN A 624 14.93 13.69 12.10
N THR A 625 14.31 14.53 12.95
CA THR A 625 13.43 14.08 14.04
C THR A 625 12.04 14.68 13.90
N THR A 626 11.06 13.86 13.66
CA THR A 626 9.65 14.24 13.71
C THR A 626 9.06 13.84 15.06
N ALA A 627 8.26 14.73 15.66
CA ALA A 627 7.55 14.44 16.89
C ALA A 627 6.08 14.84 16.77
N THR A 628 5.24 14.13 17.51
CA THR A 628 3.82 14.43 17.67
C THR A 628 3.48 14.32 19.14
N ALA A 629 2.75 15.31 19.67
CA ALA A 629 2.17 15.22 21.00
C ALA A 629 0.74 15.74 20.95
N ALA A 630 -0.19 14.98 21.49
CA ALA A 630 -1.59 15.36 21.61
C ALA A 630 -2.05 15.13 23.05
N TRP A 631 -2.70 16.14 23.61
CA TRP A 631 -3.15 16.16 25.00
C TRP A 631 -4.58 16.64 25.11
N GLN A 632 -5.38 15.87 25.82
CA GLN A 632 -6.75 16.22 26.23
C GLN A 632 -6.80 16.24 27.76
N TYR A 633 -7.10 17.38 28.31
CA TYR A 633 -7.14 17.61 29.76
C TYR A 633 -8.52 18.14 30.20
N ASN A 634 -9.11 17.43 31.15
CA ASN A 634 -10.37 17.84 31.77
C ASN A 634 -10.10 18.71 32.97
N PRO A 635 -10.39 20.04 32.91
CA PRO A 635 -10.10 20.97 33.98
C PRO A 635 -11.01 20.76 35.22
N HIS A 636 -12.24 20.26 35.06
CA HIS A 636 -13.18 20.04 36.16
C HIS A 636 -12.80 18.84 37.02
N LEU A 637 -12.37 17.77 36.39
CA LEU A 637 -11.91 16.56 37.07
C LEU A 637 -10.41 16.62 37.41
N SER A 638 -9.73 17.65 36.97
CA SER A 638 -8.26 17.79 37.08
C SER A 638 -7.51 16.53 36.56
N LYS A 639 -7.97 15.98 35.44
CA LYS A 639 -7.47 14.71 34.91
C LYS A 639 -7.10 14.82 33.42
N THR A 640 -6.04 14.11 33.09
CA THR A 640 -5.72 13.82 31.68
C THR A 640 -6.64 12.72 31.18
N GLU A 641 -7.46 13.02 30.20
CA GLU A 641 -8.35 12.04 29.55
C GLU A 641 -7.63 11.24 28.46
N ARG A 642 -6.77 11.96 27.70
CA ARG A 642 -5.98 11.36 26.64
C ARG A 642 -4.64 12.05 26.52
N PHE A 643 -3.59 11.26 26.38
CA PHE A 643 -2.25 11.77 26.12
C PHE A 643 -1.52 10.82 25.18
N ASN A 644 -1.07 11.34 24.05
CA ASN A 644 -0.28 10.60 23.06
C ASN A 644 0.97 11.43 22.79
N ILE A 645 2.12 10.80 22.86
CA ILE A 645 3.38 11.39 22.43
C ILE A 645 4.12 10.37 21.59
N GLY A 646 4.70 10.82 20.50
CA GLY A 646 5.51 9.98 19.60
C GLY A 646 6.68 10.77 19.04
N ALA A 647 7.79 10.11 18.85
CA ALA A 647 8.97 10.65 18.20
C ALA A 647 9.55 9.63 17.24
N ARG A 648 10.02 10.10 16.10
CA ARG A 648 10.74 9.33 15.09
C ARG A 648 12.05 10.06 14.75
N PHE A 649 13.14 9.36 14.95
CA PHE A 649 14.45 9.78 14.51
C PHE A 649 14.89 8.95 13.31
N GLN A 650 15.08 9.60 12.15
CA GLN A 650 15.41 8.94 10.89
C GLN A 650 16.48 9.75 10.15
N PRO A 651 17.77 9.61 10.52
CA PRO A 651 18.86 10.36 9.89
C PRO A 651 19.10 9.97 8.43
N GLU A 652 18.89 8.71 8.09
CA GLU A 652 19.03 8.18 6.73
C GLU A 652 18.21 6.90 6.56
N LEU A 653 18.07 6.43 5.33
CA LEU A 653 17.38 5.18 5.04
C LEU A 653 18.08 4.00 5.74
N GLY A 654 17.35 3.18 6.47
CA GLY A 654 17.89 2.05 7.24
C GLY A 654 18.41 2.42 8.64
N LYS A 655 18.33 3.70 9.04
CA LYS A 655 18.55 4.16 10.42
C LYS A 655 17.28 4.81 10.94
N LEU A 656 16.56 4.12 11.81
CA LEU A 656 15.25 4.54 12.28
C LEU A 656 15.05 4.13 13.73
N LEU A 657 14.61 5.07 14.56
CA LEU A 657 14.14 4.82 15.91
C LEU A 657 12.79 5.49 16.10
N ASN A 658 11.80 4.76 16.58
CA ASN A 658 10.49 5.26 16.97
C ASN A 658 10.29 5.00 18.46
N ALA A 659 9.73 5.97 19.16
CA ALA A 659 9.26 5.84 20.52
C ALA A 659 7.88 6.47 20.62
N SER A 660 6.92 5.81 21.23
CA SER A 660 5.60 6.40 21.48
C SER A 660 5.00 5.89 22.78
N TYR A 661 4.23 6.77 23.42
CA TYR A 661 3.40 6.45 24.56
C TYR A 661 1.98 6.91 24.30
N ARG A 662 1.01 6.05 24.60
CA ARG A 662 -0.41 6.30 24.43
C ARG A 662 -1.12 6.04 25.74
N PHE A 663 -1.88 7.04 26.17
CA PHE A 663 -2.75 6.96 27.35
C PHE A 663 -4.16 7.42 26.99
N THR A 664 -5.17 6.65 27.42
CA THR A 664 -6.58 7.04 27.36
C THR A 664 -7.24 6.58 28.65
N HIS A 665 -7.90 7.51 29.34
CA HIS A 665 -8.66 7.20 30.54
C HIS A 665 -9.90 6.36 30.18
N ALA A 666 -10.28 5.42 31.03
CA ALA A 666 -11.53 4.68 30.84
C ALA A 666 -12.71 5.60 31.17
N ALA A 667 -13.65 5.77 30.26
CA ALA A 667 -14.88 6.46 30.58
C ALA A 667 -15.65 5.72 31.69
N VAL A 668 -16.29 6.46 32.57
CA VAL A 668 -17.12 5.88 33.64
C VAL A 668 -18.26 5.10 32.99
N GLY A 669 -18.40 3.82 33.31
CA GLY A 669 -19.41 2.92 32.73
C GLY A 669 -19.06 2.35 31.34
N ALA A 670 -17.87 2.65 30.79
CA ALA A 670 -17.45 2.07 29.51
C ALA A 670 -17.14 0.57 29.63
N VAL A 671 -17.65 -0.20 28.70
CA VAL A 671 -17.34 -1.65 28.58
C VAL A 671 -15.86 -1.87 28.22
N GLN A 672 -15.24 -0.89 27.54
CA GLN A 672 -13.83 -0.97 27.18
C GLN A 672 -12.93 -0.27 28.22
N PRO A 673 -11.92 -0.96 28.71
CA PRO A 673 -10.92 -0.38 29.56
C PRO A 673 -10.11 0.67 28.79
N GLY A 674 -9.69 1.78 29.44
CA GLY A 674 -8.78 2.76 28.86
C GLY A 674 -7.45 2.12 28.42
N VAL A 675 -6.61 2.88 27.76
CA VAL A 675 -5.32 2.43 27.21
C VAL A 675 -4.17 3.09 27.96
N SER A 676 -3.14 2.32 28.27
CA SER A 676 -1.85 2.85 28.72
C SER A 676 -0.75 1.93 28.14
N GLN A 677 -0.10 2.39 27.06
CA GLN A 677 0.84 1.57 26.29
C GLN A 677 2.06 2.38 25.89
N MET A 678 3.21 1.74 25.93
CA MET A 678 4.42 2.24 25.29
C MET A 678 4.81 1.35 24.09
N ASP A 679 5.37 1.95 23.07
CA ASP A 679 5.82 1.27 21.86
C ASP A 679 7.19 1.84 21.45
N PHE A 680 8.19 0.98 21.39
CA PHE A 680 9.50 1.28 20.85
C PHE A 680 9.73 0.40 19.64
N SER A 681 10.18 0.98 18.53
CA SER A 681 10.55 0.21 17.36
C SER A 681 11.70 0.87 16.61
N GLY A 682 12.46 0.07 15.89
CA GLY A 682 13.57 0.63 15.14
C GLY A 682 14.24 -0.36 14.21
N GLN A 683 15.05 0.23 13.33
CA GLN A 683 15.97 -0.43 12.42
C GLN A 683 17.29 0.32 12.54
N TRP A 684 18.37 -0.41 12.82
CA TRP A 684 19.67 0.23 13.02
C TRP A 684 20.81 -0.66 12.51
N PRO A 685 21.81 -0.08 11.79
CA PRO A 685 23.01 -0.82 11.43
C PRO A 685 23.79 -1.17 12.70
N LEU A 686 24.18 -2.43 12.83
CA LEU A 686 24.91 -2.94 13.98
C LEU A 686 26.43 -2.93 13.69
N MET A 687 26.87 -3.82 12.81
CA MET A 687 28.26 -4.02 12.47
C MET A 687 28.38 -4.49 11.02
N GLY A 688 29.23 -3.84 10.22
CA GLY A 688 29.43 -4.18 8.81
C GLY A 688 28.14 -4.08 8.00
N LYS A 689 27.72 -5.21 7.41
CA LYS A 689 26.49 -5.31 6.60
C LYS A 689 25.26 -5.80 7.39
N TRP A 690 25.38 -5.93 8.73
CA TRP A 690 24.28 -6.35 9.61
C TRP A 690 23.43 -5.19 10.07
N GLN A 691 22.13 -5.39 10.05
CA GLN A 691 21.13 -4.49 10.64
C GLN A 691 20.30 -5.23 11.69
N GLY A 692 20.03 -4.56 12.79
CA GLY A 692 19.09 -5.00 13.80
C GLY A 692 17.74 -4.36 13.55
N VAL A 693 16.67 -5.14 13.73
CA VAL A 693 15.29 -4.68 13.72
C VAL A 693 14.60 -5.11 15.00
N GLY A 694 13.77 -4.23 15.56
CA GLY A 694 13.11 -4.56 16.79
C GLY A 694 11.85 -3.75 17.03
N ARG A 695 10.93 -4.33 17.79
CA ARG A 695 9.77 -3.66 18.37
C ARG A 695 9.46 -4.23 19.74
N TYR A 696 9.07 -3.36 20.64
CA TYR A 696 8.60 -3.71 21.97
C TYR A 696 7.38 -2.85 22.31
N ASN A 697 6.21 -3.49 22.37
CA ASN A 697 4.94 -2.86 22.74
C ASN A 697 4.46 -3.45 24.07
N TYR A 698 4.32 -2.61 25.08
CA TYR A 698 3.92 -3.02 26.43
C TYR A 698 2.67 -2.26 26.90
N SER A 699 1.68 -3.00 27.40
CA SER A 699 0.49 -2.46 28.03
C SER A 699 0.70 -2.39 29.55
N PHE A 700 0.80 -1.16 30.09
CA PHE A 700 0.87 -0.94 31.54
C PHE A 700 -0.42 -1.33 32.27
N ARG A 701 -1.55 -1.18 31.55
CA ARG A 701 -2.86 -1.53 32.11
C ARG A 701 -3.04 -3.02 32.27
N GLU A 702 -2.72 -3.78 31.22
CA GLU A 702 -2.81 -5.23 31.24
C GLU A 702 -1.59 -5.89 31.85
N LYS A 703 -0.55 -5.09 32.19
CA LYS A 703 0.73 -5.53 32.75
C LYS A 703 1.37 -6.65 31.92
N ARG A 704 1.26 -6.56 30.60
CA ARG A 704 1.81 -7.56 29.67
C ARG A 704 2.39 -6.93 28.40
N VAL A 705 3.25 -7.72 27.77
CA VAL A 705 3.75 -7.42 26.43
C VAL A 705 2.66 -7.74 25.42
N VAL A 706 2.30 -6.76 24.58
CA VAL A 706 1.33 -6.91 23.49
C VAL A 706 2.02 -7.48 22.25
N GLU A 707 3.18 -6.94 21.90
CA GLU A 707 4.00 -7.43 20.80
C GLU A 707 5.48 -7.24 21.10
N THR A 708 6.27 -8.26 20.83
CA THR A 708 7.73 -8.18 20.76
C THR A 708 8.17 -8.71 19.41
N LEU A 709 9.04 -7.97 18.74
CA LEU A 709 9.68 -8.39 17.52
C LEU A 709 11.18 -8.13 17.67
N ALA A 710 11.99 -9.11 17.32
CA ALA A 710 13.45 -8.99 17.28
C ALA A 710 13.96 -9.70 16.04
N GLY A 711 14.85 -9.08 15.30
CA GLY A 711 15.39 -9.67 14.08
C GLY A 711 16.74 -9.10 13.69
N LEU A 712 17.42 -9.87 12.87
CA LEU A 712 18.66 -9.51 12.23
C LEU A 712 18.50 -9.61 10.71
N GLU A 713 19.03 -8.62 10.04
CA GLU A 713 19.08 -8.56 8.58
C GLU A 713 20.52 -8.41 8.13
N TYR A 714 20.92 -9.16 7.12
CA TYR A 714 22.21 -9.06 6.49
C TYR A 714 22.04 -8.71 5.02
N GLY A 715 22.62 -7.61 4.56
CA GLY A 715 22.52 -7.15 3.18
C GLY A 715 23.87 -7.28 2.47
N ALA A 716 24.03 -8.27 1.60
CA ALA A 716 25.13 -8.38 0.66
C ALA A 716 24.75 -7.67 -0.68
N ASP A 717 25.71 -7.57 -1.60
CA ASP A 717 25.47 -6.87 -2.87
C ASP A 717 24.46 -7.61 -3.76
N CYS A 718 24.47 -8.94 -3.72
CA CYS A 718 23.63 -9.80 -4.56
C CYS A 718 22.66 -10.71 -3.81
N TRP A 719 22.59 -10.61 -2.47
CA TRP A 719 21.63 -11.36 -1.66
C TRP A 719 21.36 -10.66 -0.33
N ALA A 720 20.25 -11.00 0.31
CA ALA A 720 19.96 -10.59 1.68
C ALA A 720 19.37 -11.76 2.48
N ALA A 721 19.76 -11.84 3.76
CA ALA A 721 19.19 -12.80 4.69
C ALA A 721 18.49 -12.07 5.83
N ARG A 722 17.33 -12.61 6.26
CA ARG A 722 16.54 -12.06 7.37
C ARG A 722 16.11 -13.18 8.30
N ILE A 723 16.29 -12.95 9.58
CA ILE A 723 15.75 -13.79 10.64
C ILE A 723 14.95 -12.91 11.61
N VAL A 724 13.66 -13.20 11.80
CA VAL A 724 12.78 -12.39 12.64
C VAL A 724 11.98 -13.30 13.53
N LEU A 725 12.03 -13.05 14.83
CA LEU A 725 11.20 -13.66 15.85
C LEU A 725 10.14 -12.65 16.28
N GLN A 726 8.86 -13.04 16.21
CA GLN A 726 7.73 -12.24 16.67
C GLN A 726 6.96 -13.00 17.72
N ARG A 727 6.63 -12.34 18.81
CA ARG A 727 5.67 -12.80 19.81
C ARG A 727 4.53 -11.81 19.89
N LEU A 728 3.31 -12.30 19.71
CA LEU A 728 2.10 -11.51 19.63
C LEU A 728 1.05 -12.03 20.61
N ALA A 729 0.45 -11.15 21.42
CA ALA A 729 -0.72 -11.49 22.20
C ALA A 729 -1.94 -11.62 21.27
N THR A 730 -2.56 -12.79 21.22
CA THR A 730 -3.72 -13.10 20.35
C THR A 730 -5.05 -12.97 21.08
N GLN A 731 -5.06 -13.27 22.37
CA GLN A 731 -6.22 -13.15 23.27
C GLN A 731 -5.74 -12.70 24.65
N THR A 732 -6.68 -12.47 25.57
CA THR A 732 -6.39 -11.95 26.93
C THR A 732 -5.33 -12.77 27.69
N ARG A 733 -5.24 -14.07 27.44
CA ARG A 733 -4.31 -14.98 28.12
C ARG A 733 -3.40 -15.77 27.15
N GLU A 734 -3.53 -15.58 25.84
CA GLU A 734 -2.79 -16.33 24.86
C GLU A 734 -1.82 -15.46 24.05
N SER A 735 -0.73 -16.07 23.64
CA SER A 735 0.24 -15.46 22.74
C SER A 735 0.69 -16.44 21.67
N THR A 736 0.93 -15.96 20.47
CA THR A 736 1.54 -16.72 19.38
C THR A 736 2.97 -16.26 19.17
N THR A 737 3.88 -17.20 19.06
CA THR A 737 5.27 -16.94 18.67
C THR A 737 5.48 -17.46 17.27
N ALA A 738 6.03 -16.63 16.39
CA ALA A 738 6.33 -16.95 15.00
C ALA A 738 7.80 -16.67 14.69
N LEU A 739 8.44 -17.60 14.00
CA LEU A 739 9.78 -17.46 13.45
C LEU A 739 9.70 -17.32 11.93
N PHE A 740 10.31 -16.26 11.43
CA PHE A 740 10.45 -15.96 9.99
C PHE A 740 11.91 -16.06 9.58
N LEU A 741 12.16 -16.79 8.52
CA LEU A 741 13.49 -16.96 7.91
C LEU A 741 13.35 -16.63 6.42
N GLN A 742 14.16 -15.73 5.90
CA GLN A 742 14.16 -15.38 4.48
C GLN A 742 15.58 -15.25 3.94
N LEU A 743 15.81 -15.86 2.80
CA LEU A 743 16.99 -15.62 1.95
C LEU A 743 16.49 -15.03 0.63
N GLU A 744 16.89 -13.82 0.32
CA GLU A 744 16.58 -13.11 -0.90
C GLU A 744 17.81 -13.16 -1.82
N LEU A 745 17.64 -13.74 -3.01
CA LEU A 745 18.66 -13.82 -4.07
C LEU A 745 18.29 -12.76 -5.11
N ASN A 746 19.09 -11.69 -5.20
CA ASN A 746 18.76 -10.53 -6.03
C ASN A 746 18.65 -10.91 -7.50
N GLY A 747 17.57 -10.48 -8.15
CA GLY A 747 17.30 -10.80 -9.56
C GLY A 747 16.89 -12.24 -9.83
N PHE A 748 16.61 -13.04 -8.77
CA PHE A 748 16.18 -14.43 -8.94
C PHE A 748 14.96 -14.76 -8.08
N SER A 749 15.08 -14.84 -6.74
CA SER A 749 14.00 -15.37 -5.92
C SER A 749 14.16 -15.04 -4.43
N ARG A 750 13.06 -15.21 -3.66
CA ARG A 750 13.03 -15.12 -2.20
C ARG A 750 12.61 -16.47 -1.63
N ILE A 751 13.52 -17.11 -0.91
CA ILE A 751 13.32 -18.42 -0.31
C ILE A 751 13.01 -18.25 1.19
N GLY A 752 11.98 -18.91 1.69
CA GLY A 752 11.55 -18.85 3.09
C GLY A 752 10.34 -17.96 3.34
N SER A 753 10.01 -17.72 4.61
CA SER A 753 8.89 -16.86 5.02
C SER A 753 9.14 -15.40 4.65
N ASN A 754 8.06 -14.62 4.50
CA ASN A 754 8.18 -13.20 4.15
C ASN A 754 8.02 -12.31 5.39
N PRO A 755 9.09 -11.92 6.10
CA PRO A 755 9.01 -11.02 7.25
C PRO A 755 8.80 -9.56 6.86
N LEU A 756 9.01 -9.17 5.59
CA LEU A 756 9.00 -7.78 5.14
C LEU A 756 7.68 -7.06 5.41
N GLU A 757 6.54 -7.71 5.16
CA GLU A 757 5.24 -7.12 5.49
C GLU A 757 5.06 -6.92 7.00
N THR A 758 5.52 -7.88 7.79
CA THR A 758 5.49 -7.78 9.26
C THR A 758 6.38 -6.63 9.73
N LEU A 759 7.61 -6.52 9.20
CA LEU A 759 8.55 -5.44 9.54
C LEU A 759 7.99 -4.06 9.14
N LYS A 760 7.49 -3.90 7.92
CA LYS A 760 6.88 -2.63 7.44
C LYS A 760 5.71 -2.19 8.30
N ARG A 761 4.87 -3.13 8.73
CA ARG A 761 3.71 -2.85 9.57
C ARG A 761 4.10 -2.58 11.02
N SER A 762 5.03 -3.36 11.57
CA SER A 762 5.42 -3.28 12.98
C SER A 762 6.42 -2.15 13.25
N ILE A 763 7.17 -1.71 12.25
CA ILE A 763 8.20 -0.65 12.38
C ILE A 763 7.86 0.48 11.38
N PRO A 764 7.08 1.50 11.79
CA PRO A 764 6.72 2.62 10.92
C PRO A 764 7.95 3.35 10.39
N GLY A 765 8.11 3.43 9.07
CA GLY A 765 9.29 4.01 8.42
C GLY A 765 10.41 3.01 8.11
N TYR A 766 10.19 1.70 8.34
CA TYR A 766 11.14 0.65 7.99
C TYR A 766 11.56 0.73 6.52
N GLY A 767 12.88 0.77 6.30
CA GLY A 767 13.52 0.76 4.98
C GLY A 767 13.98 -0.63 4.57
N ILE A 768 13.56 -1.09 3.38
CA ILE A 768 14.04 -2.38 2.86
C ILE A 768 15.51 -2.24 2.45
N ILE A 769 16.36 -3.14 2.92
CA ILE A 769 17.80 -3.12 2.65
C ILE A 769 18.12 -3.34 1.15
N ASN A 770 17.34 -4.20 0.49
CA ASN A 770 17.42 -4.48 -0.95
C ASN A 770 16.03 -4.26 -1.53
N GLN A 771 15.78 -3.09 -2.12
CA GLN A 771 14.49 -2.85 -2.80
C GLN A 771 14.52 -3.54 -4.17
N PRO A 772 13.63 -4.55 -4.42
CA PRO A 772 13.34 -4.94 -5.79
C PRO A 772 12.57 -3.80 -6.48
N SER A 773 12.71 -3.68 -7.79
CA SER A 773 11.83 -2.82 -8.59
C SER A 773 10.37 -3.17 -8.29
N ALA A 774 9.55 -2.16 -8.01
CA ALA A 774 8.12 -2.36 -7.81
C ALA A 774 7.51 -2.98 -9.07
N ASP A 775 6.65 -3.98 -8.91
CA ASP A 775 5.85 -4.50 -10.01
C ASP A 775 4.90 -3.38 -10.49
N PRO A 776 5.05 -2.86 -11.72
CA PRO A 776 4.28 -1.71 -12.18
C PRO A 776 2.77 -1.98 -12.27
N ALA A 777 2.35 -3.24 -12.40
CA ALA A 777 0.94 -3.63 -12.52
C ALA A 777 0.16 -3.49 -11.20
N PHE A 778 0.83 -3.48 -10.05
CA PHE A 778 0.19 -3.44 -8.72
C PHE A 778 0.76 -2.34 -7.80
N ALA A 779 1.54 -1.41 -8.34
CA ALA A 779 2.12 -0.30 -7.57
C ALA A 779 1.14 0.84 -7.30
N ALA A 780 -0.07 0.79 -7.83
CA ALA A 780 -1.11 1.78 -7.66
C ALA A 780 -2.25 1.20 -6.81
N ASN A 781 -2.06 1.13 -5.50
CA ASN A 781 -3.15 1.09 -4.50
C ASN A 781 -2.63 1.61 -3.16
#